data_6db04bc129a64338ce95db9df36400f4
#
_entry.id   6db04bc129a64338ce95db9df36400f4
#
_cell.length_a   1.000
_cell.length_b   1.000
_cell.length_c   1.000
_cell.angle_alpha   90.00
_cell.angle_beta   90.00
_cell.angle_gamma   90.00
#
_symmetry.space_group_name_H-M   'P 1'
#
loop_
_entity.id
_entity.type
_entity.pdbx_description
1 polymer ?
#
loop_
_entity_poly.entity_id
_entity_poly.type
_entity_poly.pdbx_seq_one_letter_code
_entity_poly.pdbx_strand_id
1 'polypeptide(L)'
;MIPAGMLSPVNNLIENLSAVVGRENVLSKPDQLLVYECDGLPQHKYRPRAVVFPSSTEETAGVMQVLAKAGVPFTPRGAGTGLSGGALALNEGVVIELARMRKILKLDASNRIAVVQPGVVNLQVSRAAAPFGLHYVPDPSSQPTCTIGGNIAESAGGVHCLKYGTTTDHVLGCRVVLAGGGIVDLGGAGTQQPGYDLLGTFIGSEGTFGIATEATLRLVQIPPAVRTLLAEFAEVNDASHAVSAIIAAGVMPAALEMMDREIIRAVEASVFAAGLPLDAGAALLIELDGIEAGIDDETERVRNICMEYGARDCRRARDENERKKLWAARKGAFGAIGRISPDSMIQDAVVPRSRLPQVLAAAYEIAAKHQLRIANVFHAGDGNLHPLICFDSRFPEQVLRVKEAGAELMQACVNAGGTITGEHGVGLDKRELLPLVFSRDDMETMLQVRAAFDPLGLCNPGKIIPLLRGCGEARTVQVAGAAASGSREEAKKAAEWAISVIGNSKSQPAIPSEKARSFDIDSAAHRIAQVVGQEHVSVSPCPRGSASCVSVAPCTIDEISEVMKLASSLGWTVMPVGGGSWFDNPINQAGVILSTLRLNKILEHEPADLIAVSEAGVRLRDFNDTLALNGQWLPLDPPDDGSATIGGIVATGVGGAQQWSYGRPRGSVIGMRVVLADGRIVKAGGRVVKNVAGYDLCKLFTGSYGTLGVIAEVNFKLRPKPMRETTVVATGPPAALIARAQTILNAGLFPVATELVSSGVANLLDVAINKDSAGLLVRFAGNEKGVEYQTSQALFHLVQDSETREAEVVAEDAGLWESIASLPLRSKRNLCWRASVLPASLQSFVNAVRNIIGSDFSSSLWQLGVADGRMRMLSNTNNLDETVKLIEDLRAAARLAGGTLIIEKSDLEIRRCVDMGAILSTKDLMGRIKSQLDPQGVLPHLQFGFCHF
;
A
#
# COMPACT_ATOMS: atom_id res chain seq x y z
N MET A 1 -50.77 33.54 -17.46
CA MET A 1 -49.68 32.93 -18.23
C MET A 1 -48.37 33.49 -17.70
N ILE A 2 -47.66 32.71 -16.87
CA ILE A 2 -46.31 33.01 -16.39
C ILE A 2 -45.36 32.60 -17.51
N PRO A 3 -44.37 33.44 -17.91
CA PRO A 3 -43.46 33.10 -19.00
C PRO A 3 -42.66 31.86 -18.62
N ALA A 4 -42.58 30.88 -19.53
CA ALA A 4 -41.69 29.74 -19.45
C ALA A 4 -40.24 30.18 -19.57
N GLY A 5 -39.57 30.48 -18.44
CA GLY A 5 -38.18 30.98 -18.48
C GLY A 5 -37.46 31.11 -17.17
N MET A 6 -37.98 30.58 -16.06
CA MET A 6 -37.24 30.48 -14.79
C MET A 6 -37.47 29.13 -14.14
N LEU A 7 -36.96 28.08 -14.74
CA LEU A 7 -36.69 26.85 -13.97
C LEU A 7 -35.61 27.21 -12.96
N SER A 8 -35.88 26.91 -11.68
CA SER A 8 -34.85 27.14 -10.63
C SER A 8 -33.60 26.38 -11.01
N PRO A 9 -32.38 26.87 -10.68
CA PRO A 9 -31.11 26.19 -10.97
C PRO A 9 -31.07 24.73 -10.47
N VAL A 10 -31.89 24.37 -9.50
CA VAL A 10 -32.01 23.03 -8.91
C VAL A 10 -32.72 22.05 -9.88
N ASN A 11 -33.81 22.48 -10.57
CA ASN A 11 -34.52 21.61 -11.50
C ASN A 11 -33.66 21.25 -12.71
N ASN A 12 -32.84 22.17 -13.19
CA ASN A 12 -31.91 21.91 -14.30
C ASN A 12 -30.82 20.85 -13.92
N LEU A 13 -30.33 20.82 -12.66
CA LEU A 13 -29.36 19.82 -12.22
C LEU A 13 -29.96 18.41 -12.24
N ILE A 14 -31.15 18.23 -11.66
CA ILE A 14 -31.83 16.91 -11.62
C ILE A 14 -32.14 16.41 -13.02
N GLU A 15 -32.57 17.29 -13.93
CA GLU A 15 -32.81 16.94 -15.33
C GLU A 15 -31.54 16.50 -16.04
N ASN A 16 -30.45 17.23 -15.87
CA ASN A 16 -29.13 16.88 -16.44
C ASN A 16 -28.58 15.56 -15.91
N LEU A 17 -28.69 15.30 -14.59
CA LEU A 17 -28.34 14.02 -14.00
C LEU A 17 -29.21 12.89 -14.55
N SER A 18 -30.53 13.13 -14.66
CA SER A 18 -31.47 12.16 -15.20
C SER A 18 -31.21 11.83 -16.67
N ALA A 19 -30.71 12.78 -17.44
CA ALA A 19 -30.34 12.55 -18.85
C ALA A 19 -29.12 11.59 -18.97
N VAL A 20 -28.28 11.47 -17.93
CA VAL A 20 -27.14 10.56 -17.94
C VAL A 20 -27.54 9.15 -17.50
N VAL A 21 -28.27 9.03 -16.38
CA VAL A 21 -28.47 7.71 -15.73
C VAL A 21 -29.95 7.20 -15.84
N GLY A 22 -30.84 7.97 -16.43
CA GLY A 22 -32.28 7.71 -16.38
C GLY A 22 -32.96 8.35 -15.16
N ARG A 23 -34.20 8.79 -15.33
CA ARG A 23 -34.95 9.50 -14.27
C ARG A 23 -35.21 8.64 -13.03
N GLU A 24 -35.43 7.35 -13.21
CA GLU A 24 -35.67 6.36 -12.16
C GLU A 24 -34.45 6.13 -11.27
N ASN A 25 -33.24 6.51 -11.73
CA ASN A 25 -31.97 6.35 -11.04
C ASN A 25 -31.49 7.65 -10.38
N VAL A 26 -32.39 8.64 -10.20
CA VAL A 26 -32.14 9.89 -9.49
C VAL A 26 -33.19 10.10 -8.41
N LEU A 27 -32.81 10.02 -7.14
CA LEU A 27 -33.67 10.35 -6.01
C LEU A 27 -33.48 11.81 -5.64
N SER A 28 -34.60 12.53 -5.45
CA SER A 28 -34.57 13.95 -5.10
C SER A 28 -35.69 14.37 -4.14
N LYS A 29 -36.60 13.44 -3.77
CA LYS A 29 -37.67 13.72 -2.83
C LYS A 29 -37.18 13.61 -1.40
N PRO A 30 -37.56 14.51 -0.47
CA PRO A 30 -37.11 14.54 0.90
C PRO A 30 -37.25 13.22 1.66
N ASP A 31 -38.34 12.50 1.47
CA ASP A 31 -38.59 11.18 2.07
C ASP A 31 -37.61 10.10 1.60
N GLN A 32 -37.26 10.11 0.30
CA GLN A 32 -36.31 9.17 -0.28
C GLN A 32 -34.87 9.43 0.20
N LEU A 33 -34.52 10.69 0.50
CA LEU A 33 -33.18 11.11 0.89
C LEU A 33 -32.84 10.78 2.34
N LEU A 34 -33.83 10.52 3.19
CA LEU A 34 -33.64 10.18 4.61
C LEU A 34 -32.74 8.96 4.83
N VAL A 35 -32.79 7.98 3.92
CA VAL A 35 -31.98 6.74 4.02
C VAL A 35 -30.48 7.02 3.81
N TYR A 36 -30.14 8.16 3.21
CA TYR A 36 -28.79 8.53 2.83
C TYR A 36 -28.20 9.65 3.69
N GLU A 37 -28.92 10.07 4.75
CA GLU A 37 -28.45 11.15 5.62
C GLU A 37 -27.44 10.72 6.69
N CYS A 38 -27.26 9.39 6.88
CA CYS A 38 -26.27 8.82 7.79
C CYS A 38 -25.57 7.61 7.16
N ASP A 39 -24.45 7.20 7.74
CA ASP A 39 -23.76 5.94 7.47
C ASP A 39 -23.86 5.00 8.67
N GLY A 40 -22.86 4.13 8.91
CA GLY A 40 -22.81 3.25 10.07
C GLY A 40 -22.58 4.00 11.40
N LEU A 41 -22.24 5.29 11.35
CA LEU A 41 -22.09 6.18 12.52
C LEU A 41 -23.25 7.17 12.59
N PRO A 42 -24.37 6.82 13.25
CA PRO A 42 -25.64 7.57 13.19
C PRO A 42 -25.61 8.95 13.90
N GLN A 43 -24.51 9.28 14.59
CA GLN A 43 -24.33 10.58 15.27
C GLN A 43 -24.23 11.74 14.28
N HIS A 44 -23.78 11.51 13.07
CA HIS A 44 -23.68 12.51 12.00
C HIS A 44 -24.82 12.32 11.00
N LYS A 45 -25.57 13.40 10.75
CA LYS A 45 -26.68 13.40 9.80
C LYS A 45 -26.59 14.57 8.85
N TYR A 46 -26.42 14.27 7.55
CA TYR A 46 -26.35 15.27 6.48
C TYR A 46 -27.18 14.82 5.30
N ARG A 47 -28.30 15.51 5.08
CA ARG A 47 -29.20 15.17 3.96
C ARG A 47 -28.60 15.61 2.64
N PRO A 48 -28.41 14.70 1.67
CA PRO A 48 -27.92 15.08 0.34
C PRO A 48 -28.98 15.87 -0.44
N ARG A 49 -28.53 16.62 -1.45
CA ARG A 49 -29.42 17.30 -2.42
C ARG A 49 -30.12 16.30 -3.34
N ALA A 50 -29.40 15.27 -3.75
CA ALA A 50 -29.89 14.15 -4.56
C ALA A 50 -29.03 12.92 -4.35
N VAL A 51 -29.55 11.76 -4.73
CA VAL A 51 -28.79 10.51 -4.83
C VAL A 51 -28.89 10.00 -6.27
N VAL A 52 -27.76 9.67 -6.88
CA VAL A 52 -27.66 9.22 -8.27
C VAL A 52 -27.02 7.84 -8.32
N PHE A 53 -27.59 6.95 -9.13
CA PHE A 53 -27.20 5.54 -9.23
C PHE A 53 -26.64 5.24 -10.63
N PRO A 54 -25.36 5.45 -10.92
CA PRO A 54 -24.75 5.03 -12.16
C PRO A 54 -24.59 3.49 -12.22
N SER A 55 -24.60 2.92 -13.42
CA SER A 55 -24.45 1.48 -13.69
C SER A 55 -23.15 1.12 -14.38
N SER A 56 -22.39 2.12 -14.82
CA SER A 56 -21.13 1.93 -15.56
C SER A 56 -20.11 3.03 -15.24
N THR A 57 -18.88 2.84 -15.68
CA THR A 57 -17.82 3.84 -15.63
C THR A 57 -18.20 5.10 -16.41
N GLU A 58 -18.81 4.94 -17.59
CA GLU A 58 -19.21 6.02 -18.48
C GLU A 58 -20.34 6.86 -17.86
N GLU A 59 -21.35 6.20 -17.26
CA GLU A 59 -22.41 6.92 -16.53
C GLU A 59 -21.84 7.67 -15.33
N THR A 60 -20.90 7.06 -14.58
CA THR A 60 -20.21 7.72 -13.46
C THR A 60 -19.47 8.96 -13.96
N ALA A 61 -18.71 8.84 -15.06
CA ALA A 61 -17.99 9.95 -15.66
C ALA A 61 -18.93 11.07 -16.13
N GLY A 62 -20.06 10.71 -16.76
CA GLY A 62 -21.09 11.67 -17.19
C GLY A 62 -21.71 12.42 -16.00
N VAL A 63 -22.05 11.71 -14.92
CA VAL A 63 -22.56 12.30 -13.67
C VAL A 63 -21.54 13.29 -13.11
N MET A 64 -20.27 12.89 -12.99
CA MET A 64 -19.22 13.75 -12.45
C MET A 64 -18.98 14.97 -13.33
N GLN A 65 -19.05 14.86 -14.66
CA GLN A 65 -18.99 16.00 -15.58
C GLN A 65 -20.13 16.99 -15.37
N VAL A 66 -21.36 16.50 -15.18
CA VAL A 66 -22.52 17.35 -14.87
C VAL A 66 -22.30 18.11 -13.57
N LEU A 67 -21.85 17.41 -12.53
CA LEU A 67 -21.59 18.00 -11.21
C LEU A 67 -20.43 19.01 -11.25
N ALA A 68 -19.36 18.70 -11.98
CA ALA A 68 -18.22 19.60 -12.18
C ALA A 68 -18.63 20.89 -12.88
N LYS A 69 -19.42 20.80 -13.96
CA LYS A 69 -19.95 21.99 -14.66
C LYS A 69 -20.88 22.83 -13.78
N ALA A 70 -21.61 22.19 -12.87
CA ALA A 70 -22.50 22.86 -11.94
C ALA A 70 -21.80 23.40 -10.68
N GLY A 71 -20.52 23.05 -10.45
CA GLY A 71 -19.80 23.36 -9.22
C GLY A 71 -20.43 22.71 -7.97
N VAL A 72 -21.05 21.54 -8.13
CA VAL A 72 -21.76 20.84 -7.05
C VAL A 72 -20.87 19.72 -6.52
N PRO A 73 -20.56 19.72 -5.20
CA PRO A 73 -19.77 18.65 -4.61
C PRO A 73 -20.52 17.32 -4.59
N PHE A 74 -19.77 16.23 -4.55
CA PHE A 74 -20.33 14.89 -4.50
C PHE A 74 -19.57 13.97 -3.55
N THR A 75 -20.30 12.97 -3.06
CA THR A 75 -19.77 11.97 -2.14
C THR A 75 -20.07 10.59 -2.71
N PRO A 76 -19.06 9.75 -3.00
CA PRO A 76 -19.28 8.36 -3.37
C PRO A 76 -19.78 7.56 -2.18
N ARG A 77 -20.70 6.61 -2.44
CA ARG A 77 -21.26 5.74 -1.42
C ARG A 77 -21.37 4.31 -1.94
N GLY A 78 -20.95 3.35 -1.12
CA GLY A 78 -21.26 1.93 -1.27
C GLY A 78 -22.41 1.53 -0.36
N ALA A 79 -22.21 0.51 0.49
CA ALA A 79 -23.27 0.05 1.41
C ALA A 79 -23.53 0.99 2.61
N GLY A 80 -22.73 2.04 2.81
CA GLY A 80 -22.85 2.96 3.94
C GLY A 80 -22.55 2.33 5.30
N THR A 81 -21.71 1.29 5.35
CA THR A 81 -21.30 0.58 6.58
C THR A 81 -20.13 1.25 7.29
N GLY A 82 -19.53 2.30 6.72
CA GLY A 82 -18.40 3.04 7.31
C GLY A 82 -18.77 3.67 8.66
N LEU A 83 -17.76 3.86 9.51
CA LEU A 83 -17.87 4.34 10.89
C LEU A 83 -17.13 5.67 11.10
N SER A 84 -16.92 6.43 10.03
CA SER A 84 -16.17 7.69 10.07
C SER A 84 -16.98 8.91 9.59
N GLY A 85 -18.19 8.72 9.09
CA GLY A 85 -18.94 9.78 8.41
C GLY A 85 -18.44 10.06 7.00
N GLY A 86 -17.63 9.17 6.42
CA GLY A 86 -17.01 9.30 5.10
C GLY A 86 -18.02 9.33 3.95
N ALA A 87 -19.13 8.59 4.06
CA ALA A 87 -20.17 8.50 3.04
C ALA A 87 -21.25 9.61 3.11
N LEU A 88 -21.07 10.65 3.92
CA LEU A 88 -22.05 11.71 4.13
C LEU A 88 -21.80 12.91 3.22
N ALA A 89 -22.83 13.34 2.48
CA ALA A 89 -22.74 14.49 1.58
C ALA A 89 -22.82 15.80 2.36
N LEU A 90 -21.72 16.49 2.51
CA LEU A 90 -21.65 17.82 3.09
C LEU A 90 -22.03 18.87 2.02
N ASN A 91 -22.31 20.12 2.49
CA ASN A 91 -22.54 21.30 1.65
C ASN A 91 -23.61 21.10 0.56
N GLU A 92 -24.72 20.45 0.93
CA GLU A 92 -25.78 20.09 -0.03
C GLU A 92 -25.28 19.33 -1.27
N GLY A 93 -24.28 18.48 -1.07
CA GLY A 93 -23.68 17.67 -2.13
C GLY A 93 -24.62 16.58 -2.65
N VAL A 94 -24.25 15.97 -3.76
CA VAL A 94 -24.92 14.82 -4.37
C VAL A 94 -24.24 13.54 -3.95
N VAL A 95 -24.99 12.53 -3.51
CA VAL A 95 -24.47 11.18 -3.27
C VAL A 95 -24.45 10.43 -4.60
N ILE A 96 -23.30 9.86 -4.96
CA ILE A 96 -23.15 8.92 -6.07
C ILE A 96 -23.12 7.51 -5.48
N GLU A 97 -24.24 6.81 -5.58
CA GLU A 97 -24.46 5.49 -4.99
C GLU A 97 -24.10 4.39 -5.99
N LEU A 98 -23.16 3.52 -5.65
CA LEU A 98 -22.58 2.54 -6.58
C LEU A 98 -23.25 1.15 -6.53
N ALA A 99 -24.39 1.02 -5.86
CA ALA A 99 -25.09 -0.26 -5.67
C ALA A 99 -25.52 -0.95 -6.97
N ARG A 100 -25.67 -0.22 -8.09
CA ARG A 100 -25.98 -0.82 -9.41
C ARG A 100 -24.72 -1.47 -10.06
N MET A 101 -23.52 -1.08 -9.66
CA MET A 101 -22.25 -1.57 -10.18
C MET A 101 -21.78 -2.78 -9.36
N ARG A 102 -22.47 -3.94 -9.47
CA ARG A 102 -22.27 -5.12 -8.59
C ARG A 102 -21.90 -6.40 -9.34
N LYS A 103 -21.24 -6.30 -10.49
CA LYS A 103 -20.84 -7.46 -11.29
C LYS A 103 -19.40 -7.88 -10.97
N ILE A 104 -19.19 -9.20 -10.83
CA ILE A 104 -17.86 -9.80 -10.98
C ILE A 104 -17.64 -9.93 -12.48
N LEU A 105 -16.76 -9.09 -13.03
CA LEU A 105 -16.53 -8.97 -14.47
C LEU A 105 -15.69 -10.13 -15.02
N LYS A 106 -14.70 -10.56 -14.23
CA LYS A 106 -13.81 -11.67 -14.56
C LYS A 106 -13.34 -12.36 -13.29
N LEU A 107 -13.28 -13.69 -13.30
CA LEU A 107 -12.57 -14.47 -12.30
C LEU A 107 -11.54 -15.32 -13.06
N ASP A 108 -10.26 -15.08 -12.79
CA ASP A 108 -9.13 -15.72 -13.46
C ASP A 108 -8.33 -16.51 -12.41
N ALA A 109 -8.73 -17.74 -12.21
CA ALA A 109 -8.13 -18.62 -11.20
C ALA A 109 -6.65 -18.92 -11.51
N SER A 110 -6.28 -19.01 -12.78
CA SER A 110 -4.90 -19.29 -13.20
C SER A 110 -3.93 -18.15 -12.82
N ASN A 111 -4.41 -16.90 -12.86
CA ASN A 111 -3.64 -15.73 -12.44
C ASN A 111 -3.96 -15.30 -11.00
N ARG A 112 -4.87 -16.01 -10.30
CA ARG A 112 -5.34 -15.70 -8.96
C ARG A 112 -5.84 -14.25 -8.82
N ILE A 113 -6.64 -13.81 -9.78
CA ILE A 113 -7.23 -12.47 -9.79
C ILE A 113 -8.73 -12.51 -10.02
N ALA A 114 -9.42 -11.48 -9.49
CA ALA A 114 -10.81 -11.18 -9.81
C ALA A 114 -10.92 -9.72 -10.24
N VAL A 115 -11.65 -9.43 -11.32
CA VAL A 115 -12.01 -8.09 -11.75
C VAL A 115 -13.46 -7.86 -11.38
N VAL A 116 -13.73 -6.83 -10.57
CA VAL A 116 -15.04 -6.59 -9.99
C VAL A 116 -15.43 -5.12 -10.10
N GLN A 117 -16.74 -4.86 -10.11
CA GLN A 117 -17.29 -3.53 -9.94
C GLN A 117 -17.35 -3.13 -8.45
N PRO A 118 -17.33 -1.83 -8.11
CA PRO A 118 -17.19 -1.36 -6.72
C PRO A 118 -18.34 -1.72 -5.79
N GLY A 119 -19.54 -1.92 -6.29
CA GLY A 119 -20.74 -2.32 -5.52
C GLY A 119 -20.82 -3.82 -5.23
N VAL A 120 -19.83 -4.63 -5.63
CA VAL A 120 -19.77 -6.05 -5.26
C VAL A 120 -19.55 -6.17 -3.75
N VAL A 121 -20.38 -6.97 -3.08
CA VAL A 121 -20.21 -7.26 -1.65
C VAL A 121 -18.95 -8.08 -1.44
N ASN A 122 -18.13 -7.70 -0.47
CA ASN A 122 -16.82 -8.31 -0.20
C ASN A 122 -16.90 -9.85 -0.14
N LEU A 123 -17.80 -10.40 0.68
CA LEU A 123 -17.96 -11.85 0.84
C LEU A 123 -18.31 -12.58 -0.48
N GLN A 124 -18.96 -11.91 -1.43
CA GLN A 124 -19.31 -12.53 -2.71
C GLN A 124 -18.08 -12.87 -3.54
N VAL A 125 -17.01 -12.08 -3.45
CA VAL A 125 -15.74 -12.38 -4.13
C VAL A 125 -15.16 -13.69 -3.65
N SER A 126 -15.04 -13.88 -2.31
CA SER A 126 -14.55 -15.13 -1.72
C SER A 126 -15.43 -16.33 -2.08
N ARG A 127 -16.78 -16.16 -2.05
CA ARG A 127 -17.71 -17.22 -2.45
C ARG A 127 -17.55 -17.63 -3.90
N ALA A 128 -17.33 -16.68 -4.79
CA ALA A 128 -17.10 -16.95 -6.22
C ALA A 128 -15.75 -17.64 -6.48
N ALA A 129 -14.73 -17.33 -5.68
CA ALA A 129 -13.38 -17.87 -5.81
C ALA A 129 -13.22 -19.26 -5.14
N ALA A 130 -14.03 -19.57 -4.13
CA ALA A 130 -13.92 -20.80 -3.32
C ALA A 130 -13.92 -22.12 -4.13
N PRO A 131 -14.71 -22.30 -5.22
CA PRO A 131 -14.66 -23.51 -6.04
C PRO A 131 -13.29 -23.75 -6.69
N PHE A 132 -12.43 -22.74 -6.76
CA PHE A 132 -11.07 -22.82 -7.29
C PHE A 132 -10.00 -22.95 -6.21
N GLY A 133 -10.40 -23.16 -4.94
CA GLY A 133 -9.48 -23.19 -3.82
C GLY A 133 -8.89 -21.81 -3.45
N LEU A 134 -9.56 -20.73 -3.85
CA LEU A 134 -9.11 -19.35 -3.67
C LEU A 134 -10.10 -18.53 -2.82
N HIS A 135 -9.60 -17.47 -2.19
CA HIS A 135 -10.44 -16.49 -1.50
C HIS A 135 -9.85 -15.08 -1.57
N TYR A 136 -10.68 -14.07 -1.28
CA TYR A 136 -10.27 -12.69 -1.06
C TYR A 136 -10.12 -12.47 0.44
N VAL A 137 -8.91 -12.15 0.88
CA VAL A 137 -8.53 -12.20 2.31
C VAL A 137 -9.09 -11.06 3.15
N PRO A 138 -9.05 -9.76 2.74
CA PRO A 138 -9.54 -8.69 3.60
C PRO A 138 -10.99 -8.94 4.02
N ASP A 139 -11.21 -9.16 5.32
CA ASP A 139 -12.50 -9.62 5.88
C ASP A 139 -12.98 -8.75 7.05
N PRO A 140 -13.28 -7.44 6.81
CA PRO A 140 -13.83 -6.59 7.86
C PRO A 140 -15.08 -7.21 8.48
N SER A 141 -15.41 -6.84 9.72
CA SER A 141 -16.60 -7.36 10.41
C SER A 141 -17.89 -7.17 9.62
N SER A 142 -17.93 -6.15 8.77
CA SER A 142 -19.03 -5.86 7.82
C SER A 142 -18.96 -6.66 6.51
N GLN A 143 -18.08 -7.64 6.37
CA GLN A 143 -17.83 -8.41 5.14
C GLN A 143 -19.10 -8.90 4.42
N PRO A 144 -20.17 -9.34 5.10
CA PRO A 144 -21.42 -9.77 4.45
C PRO A 144 -22.18 -8.64 3.77
N THR A 145 -21.87 -7.38 4.05
CA THR A 145 -22.65 -6.20 3.65
C THR A 145 -21.80 -5.16 2.93
N CYS A 146 -20.56 -4.91 3.38
CA CYS A 146 -19.69 -3.89 2.79
C CYS A 146 -19.33 -4.22 1.34
N THR A 147 -19.00 -3.18 0.58
CA THR A 147 -18.67 -3.30 -0.85
C THR A 147 -17.18 -3.10 -1.09
N ILE A 148 -16.67 -3.67 -2.18
CA ILE A 148 -15.27 -3.54 -2.58
C ILE A 148 -14.86 -2.07 -2.77
N GLY A 149 -15.73 -1.23 -3.35
CA GLY A 149 -15.45 0.22 -3.48
C GLY A 149 -15.31 0.92 -2.13
N GLY A 150 -16.14 0.54 -1.14
CA GLY A 150 -16.00 1.03 0.23
C GLY A 150 -14.71 0.55 0.89
N ASN A 151 -14.35 -0.74 0.70
CA ASN A 151 -13.09 -1.27 1.22
C ASN A 151 -11.87 -0.56 0.62
N ILE A 152 -11.89 -0.21 -0.67
CA ILE A 152 -10.84 0.57 -1.33
C ILE A 152 -10.78 1.99 -0.77
N ALA A 153 -11.93 2.65 -0.57
CA ALA A 153 -11.97 4.02 -0.09
C ALA A 153 -11.36 4.17 1.30
N GLU A 154 -11.57 3.20 2.20
CA GLU A 154 -11.07 3.21 3.59
C GLU A 154 -9.75 2.44 3.77
N SER A 155 -9.28 1.68 2.77
CA SER A 155 -8.26 0.63 2.95
C SER A 155 -8.63 -0.35 4.07
N ALA A 156 -9.87 -0.83 4.04
CA ALA A 156 -10.45 -1.64 5.10
C ALA A 156 -9.57 -2.85 5.46
N GLY A 157 -9.51 -3.14 6.75
CA GLY A 157 -8.77 -4.26 7.32
C GLY A 157 -9.65 -5.48 7.61
N GLY A 158 -9.47 -6.06 8.78
CA GLY A 158 -10.16 -7.23 9.29
C GLY A 158 -9.30 -8.04 10.23
N VAL A 159 -9.77 -9.22 10.64
CA VAL A 159 -9.11 -10.05 11.64
C VAL A 159 -7.81 -10.72 11.12
N HIS A 160 -7.68 -10.88 9.80
CA HIS A 160 -6.54 -11.57 9.19
C HIS A 160 -5.41 -10.63 8.72
N CYS A 161 -5.48 -9.33 9.05
CA CYS A 161 -4.52 -8.34 8.56
C CYS A 161 -3.09 -8.57 9.04
N LEU A 162 -2.90 -9.12 10.24
CA LEU A 162 -1.59 -9.39 10.81
C LEU A 162 -0.69 -10.19 9.86
N LYS A 163 -1.22 -11.28 9.30
CA LYS A 163 -0.49 -12.18 8.39
C LYS A 163 -0.60 -11.76 6.94
N TYR A 164 -1.78 -11.35 6.50
CA TYR A 164 -2.09 -11.20 5.08
C TYR A 164 -2.13 -9.75 4.58
N GLY A 165 -2.16 -8.77 5.49
CA GLY A 165 -2.26 -7.35 5.12
C GLY A 165 -3.69 -6.84 4.95
N THR A 166 -3.80 -5.60 4.49
CA THR A 166 -5.06 -4.86 4.32
C THR A 166 -5.52 -4.85 2.86
N THR A 167 -6.60 -4.13 2.56
CA THR A 167 -7.10 -3.93 1.19
C THR A 167 -6.01 -3.42 0.23
N THR A 168 -5.11 -2.53 0.69
CA THR A 168 -3.97 -2.02 -0.12
C THR A 168 -3.05 -3.13 -0.64
N ASP A 169 -2.91 -4.23 0.10
CA ASP A 169 -2.04 -5.36 -0.28
C ASP A 169 -2.74 -6.32 -1.28
N HIS A 170 -4.06 -6.22 -1.41
CA HIS A 170 -4.88 -7.12 -2.21
C HIS A 170 -5.55 -6.47 -3.43
N VAL A 171 -5.37 -5.17 -3.64
CA VAL A 171 -5.83 -4.48 -4.85
C VAL A 171 -4.64 -4.28 -5.78
N LEU A 172 -4.71 -4.85 -6.98
CA LEU A 172 -3.66 -4.77 -7.99
C LEU A 172 -3.87 -3.62 -8.97
N GLY A 173 -5.13 -3.19 -9.17
CA GLY A 173 -5.48 -2.10 -10.06
C GLY A 173 -6.89 -1.59 -9.84
N CYS A 174 -7.11 -0.34 -10.20
CA CYS A 174 -8.42 0.32 -10.18
C CYS A 174 -8.60 1.15 -11.43
N ARG A 175 -9.79 1.08 -12.03
CA ARG A 175 -10.28 2.10 -12.97
C ARG A 175 -10.98 3.17 -12.17
N VAL A 176 -10.52 4.40 -12.30
CA VAL A 176 -10.96 5.53 -11.48
C VAL A 176 -11.50 6.64 -12.37
N VAL A 177 -12.61 7.24 -11.96
CA VAL A 177 -13.12 8.49 -12.53
C VAL A 177 -12.69 9.64 -11.63
N LEU A 178 -11.92 10.57 -12.17
CA LEU A 178 -11.46 11.79 -11.50
C LEU A 178 -12.55 12.89 -11.48
N ALA A 179 -12.39 13.91 -10.65
CA ALA A 179 -13.36 14.98 -10.40
C ALA A 179 -14.00 15.59 -11.66
N GLY A 180 -13.24 15.76 -12.73
CA GLY A 180 -13.72 16.30 -14.01
C GLY A 180 -14.36 15.27 -14.95
N GLY A 181 -14.54 14.02 -14.51
CA GLY A 181 -15.05 12.91 -15.33
C GLY A 181 -14.00 12.23 -16.22
N GLY A 182 -12.72 12.60 -16.07
CA GLY A 182 -11.62 11.89 -16.75
C GLY A 182 -11.42 10.49 -16.16
N ILE A 183 -11.22 9.49 -17.02
CA ILE A 183 -11.03 8.09 -16.63
C ILE A 183 -9.54 7.76 -16.67
N VAL A 184 -9.04 7.15 -15.60
CA VAL A 184 -7.64 6.69 -15.49
C VAL A 184 -7.59 5.27 -14.94
N ASP A 185 -6.63 4.48 -15.41
CA ASP A 185 -6.35 3.16 -14.86
C ASP A 185 -5.11 3.26 -13.95
N LEU A 186 -5.29 2.99 -12.66
CA LEU A 186 -4.24 2.97 -11.64
C LEU A 186 -3.84 1.52 -11.40
N GLY A 187 -2.54 1.20 -11.48
CA GLY A 187 -2.08 -0.18 -11.35
C GLY A 187 -2.49 -1.05 -12.53
N GLY A 188 -2.69 -2.35 -12.29
CA GLY A 188 -3.09 -3.35 -13.27
C GLY A 188 -2.87 -4.77 -12.79
N ALA A 189 -3.24 -5.75 -13.60
CA ALA A 189 -3.10 -7.17 -13.26
C ALA A 189 -1.63 -7.65 -13.17
N GLY A 190 -0.70 -6.97 -13.85
CA GLY A 190 0.74 -7.21 -13.72
C GLY A 190 1.26 -6.67 -12.39
N THR A 191 2.22 -7.37 -11.80
CA THR A 191 2.70 -7.09 -10.44
C THR A 191 3.48 -5.78 -10.28
N GLN A 192 3.92 -5.16 -11.38
CA GLN A 192 4.68 -3.91 -11.35
C GLN A 192 4.23 -2.96 -12.45
N GLN A 193 3.91 -1.74 -12.05
CA GLN A 193 3.65 -0.63 -12.97
C GLN A 193 4.79 0.38 -12.89
N PRO A 194 5.18 1.01 -13.98
CA PRO A 194 6.18 2.06 -13.97
C PRO A 194 5.60 3.35 -13.36
N GLY A 195 6.47 4.17 -12.76
CA GLY A 195 6.10 5.47 -12.21
C GLY A 195 5.70 5.44 -10.74
N TYR A 196 5.04 6.51 -10.28
CA TYR A 196 4.59 6.64 -8.90
C TYR A 196 3.51 5.63 -8.55
N ASP A 197 3.49 5.15 -7.32
CA ASP A 197 2.44 4.26 -6.82
C ASP A 197 1.13 5.03 -6.54
N LEU A 198 0.49 5.45 -7.63
CA LEU A 198 -0.78 6.18 -7.56
C LEU A 198 -1.91 5.31 -7.04
N LEU A 199 -1.87 4.00 -7.27
CA LEU A 199 -2.86 3.06 -6.75
C LEU A 199 -2.80 3.00 -5.22
N GLY A 200 -1.61 2.81 -4.64
CA GLY A 200 -1.44 2.79 -3.19
C GLY A 200 -1.79 4.14 -2.54
N THR A 201 -1.54 5.25 -3.25
CA THR A 201 -1.93 6.59 -2.80
C THR A 201 -3.44 6.83 -2.87
N PHE A 202 -4.13 6.21 -3.85
CA PHE A 202 -5.58 6.32 -4.03
C PHE A 202 -6.38 5.50 -3.01
N ILE A 203 -5.89 4.30 -2.65
CA ILE A 203 -6.54 3.43 -1.66
C ILE A 203 -6.45 4.10 -0.28
N GLY A 204 -7.56 4.17 0.45
CA GLY A 204 -7.66 4.90 1.72
C GLY A 204 -7.86 6.41 1.56
N SER A 205 -8.19 6.89 0.36
CA SER A 205 -8.48 8.32 0.13
C SER A 205 -9.89 8.74 0.51
N GLU A 206 -10.72 7.86 1.01
CA GLU A 206 -12.10 8.11 1.44
C GLU A 206 -12.95 8.83 0.37
N GLY A 207 -12.72 8.48 -0.91
CA GLY A 207 -13.42 9.08 -2.03
C GLY A 207 -13.06 10.55 -2.34
N THR A 208 -12.00 11.09 -1.77
CA THR A 208 -11.57 12.48 -1.99
C THR A 208 -10.71 12.66 -3.25
N PHE A 209 -10.23 11.59 -3.86
CA PHE A 209 -9.40 11.61 -5.08
C PHE A 209 -10.18 11.26 -6.35
N GLY A 210 -11.39 10.73 -6.22
CA GLY A 210 -12.22 10.26 -7.31
C GLY A 210 -13.00 9.01 -6.93
N ILE A 211 -13.58 8.33 -7.92
CA ILE A 211 -14.45 7.17 -7.72
C ILE A 211 -13.87 5.95 -8.45
N ALA A 212 -13.57 4.88 -7.72
CA ALA A 212 -13.25 3.58 -8.30
C ALA A 212 -14.51 2.97 -8.93
N THR A 213 -14.41 2.57 -10.20
CA THR A 213 -15.51 1.95 -10.96
C THR A 213 -15.25 0.50 -11.33
N GLU A 214 -13.99 0.08 -11.34
CA GLU A 214 -13.57 -1.31 -11.44
C GLU A 214 -12.36 -1.53 -10.56
N ALA A 215 -12.24 -2.73 -9.99
CA ALA A 215 -11.08 -3.15 -9.20
C ALA A 215 -10.57 -4.51 -9.65
N THR A 216 -9.26 -4.64 -9.81
CA THR A 216 -8.56 -5.90 -9.98
C THR A 216 -8.03 -6.35 -8.63
N LEU A 217 -8.54 -7.45 -8.13
CA LEU A 217 -8.25 -8.00 -6.81
C LEU A 217 -7.33 -9.20 -6.91
N ARG A 218 -6.37 -9.28 -5.98
CA ARG A 218 -5.53 -10.45 -5.76
C ARG A 218 -6.30 -11.47 -4.92
N LEU A 219 -6.37 -12.71 -5.40
CA LEU A 219 -6.89 -13.85 -4.67
C LEU A 219 -5.75 -14.65 -4.06
N VAL A 220 -6.00 -15.23 -2.89
CA VAL A 220 -5.04 -16.04 -2.16
C VAL A 220 -5.57 -17.46 -2.07
N GLN A 221 -4.67 -18.42 -2.09
CA GLN A 221 -5.02 -19.82 -1.91
C GLN A 221 -5.57 -20.06 -0.51
N ILE A 222 -6.67 -20.80 -0.39
CA ILE A 222 -7.21 -21.22 0.90
C ILE A 222 -6.18 -22.14 1.58
N PRO A 223 -5.74 -21.81 2.82
CA PRO A 223 -4.74 -22.62 3.50
C PRO A 223 -5.25 -24.03 3.74
N PRO A 224 -4.41 -25.08 3.51
CA PRO A 224 -4.83 -26.47 3.65
C PRO A 224 -5.14 -26.87 5.11
N ALA A 225 -4.55 -26.20 6.07
CA ALA A 225 -4.80 -26.45 7.50
C ALA A 225 -5.06 -25.15 8.26
N VAL A 226 -5.98 -25.24 9.23
CA VAL A 226 -6.31 -24.15 10.17
C VAL A 226 -6.43 -24.74 11.57
N ARG A 227 -5.89 -24.03 12.57
CA ARG A 227 -5.99 -24.37 13.98
C ARG A 227 -6.46 -23.15 14.77
N THR A 228 -7.52 -23.29 15.55
CA THR A 228 -8.06 -22.19 16.35
C THR A 228 -7.93 -22.54 17.83
N LEU A 229 -7.33 -21.65 18.61
CA LEU A 229 -7.17 -21.74 20.05
C LEU A 229 -8.06 -20.69 20.74
N LEU A 230 -8.61 -21.05 21.90
CA LEU A 230 -9.21 -20.12 22.85
C LEU A 230 -8.39 -20.18 24.14
N ALA A 231 -7.72 -19.09 24.49
CA ALA A 231 -6.96 -18.95 25.73
C ALA A 231 -7.68 -18.01 26.68
N GLU A 232 -7.76 -18.42 27.96
CA GLU A 232 -8.51 -17.77 29.03
C GLU A 232 -7.57 -17.14 30.04
N PHE A 233 -7.74 -15.84 30.33
CA PHE A 233 -6.90 -15.12 31.29
C PHE A 233 -7.72 -14.52 32.41
N ALA A 234 -7.14 -14.44 33.59
CA ALA A 234 -7.75 -13.75 34.73
C ALA A 234 -7.77 -12.22 34.51
N GLU A 235 -6.72 -11.71 33.90
CA GLU A 235 -6.50 -10.29 33.69
C GLU A 235 -6.22 -9.96 32.21
N VAL A 236 -6.71 -8.81 31.75
CA VAL A 236 -6.45 -8.30 30.38
C VAL A 236 -4.96 -8.05 30.14
N ASN A 237 -4.24 -7.68 31.18
CA ASN A 237 -2.81 -7.38 31.12
C ASN A 237 -1.99 -8.62 30.72
N ASP A 238 -2.28 -9.77 31.35
CA ASP A 238 -1.60 -11.03 31.07
C ASP A 238 -1.85 -11.47 29.62
N ALA A 239 -3.09 -11.37 29.17
CA ALA A 239 -3.45 -11.62 27.77
C ALA A 239 -2.67 -10.74 26.79
N SER A 240 -2.48 -9.45 27.11
CA SER A 240 -1.74 -8.51 26.27
C SER A 240 -0.24 -8.85 26.22
N HIS A 241 0.34 -9.30 27.33
CA HIS A 241 1.72 -9.78 27.34
C HIS A 241 1.90 -11.07 26.52
N ALA A 242 0.93 -12.02 26.62
CA ALA A 242 0.95 -13.23 25.80
C ALA A 242 0.92 -12.92 24.29
N VAL A 243 0.13 -11.91 23.85
CA VAL A 243 0.11 -11.43 22.47
C VAL A 243 1.50 -11.01 22.00
N SER A 244 2.17 -10.16 22.77
CA SER A 244 3.52 -9.69 22.45
C SER A 244 4.53 -10.82 22.42
N ALA A 245 4.43 -11.77 23.36
CA ALA A 245 5.33 -12.92 23.46
C ALA A 245 5.18 -13.90 22.28
N ILE A 246 3.95 -14.16 21.82
CA ILE A 246 3.70 -15.01 20.63
C ILE A 246 4.43 -14.43 19.40
N ILE A 247 4.30 -13.14 19.18
CA ILE A 247 4.94 -12.45 18.04
C ILE A 247 6.46 -12.43 18.20
N ALA A 248 6.96 -12.10 19.39
CA ALA A 248 8.40 -12.09 19.69
C ALA A 248 9.04 -13.49 19.55
N ALA A 249 8.27 -14.56 19.82
CA ALA A 249 8.71 -15.92 19.60
C ALA A 249 8.78 -16.32 18.11
N GLY A 250 8.44 -15.43 17.19
CA GLY A 250 8.54 -15.68 15.75
C GLY A 250 7.35 -16.42 15.17
N VAL A 251 6.24 -16.58 15.91
CA VAL A 251 5.00 -17.14 15.37
C VAL A 251 4.16 -16.01 14.78
N MET A 252 3.65 -16.22 13.57
CA MET A 252 2.79 -15.26 12.87
C MET A 252 1.38 -15.85 12.73
N PRO A 253 0.47 -15.67 13.69
CA PRO A 253 -0.90 -16.13 13.60
C PRO A 253 -1.64 -15.49 12.41
N ALA A 254 -2.57 -16.22 11.83
CA ALA A 254 -3.51 -15.70 10.85
C ALA A 254 -4.41 -14.63 11.47
N ALA A 255 -4.82 -14.86 12.72
CA ALA A 255 -5.58 -13.90 13.52
C ALA A 255 -5.25 -14.03 15.00
N LEU A 256 -5.31 -12.91 15.74
CA LEU A 256 -5.08 -12.87 17.16
C LEU A 256 -5.96 -11.76 17.77
N GLU A 257 -7.10 -12.20 18.38
CA GLU A 257 -8.22 -11.38 18.77
C GLU A 257 -8.47 -11.40 20.26
N MET A 258 -8.77 -10.26 20.86
CA MET A 258 -9.03 -10.16 22.29
C MET A 258 -10.47 -9.71 22.57
N MET A 259 -11.07 -10.31 23.59
CA MET A 259 -12.37 -9.93 24.18
C MET A 259 -12.20 -9.77 25.68
N ASP A 260 -12.61 -8.63 26.26
CA ASP A 260 -12.61 -8.43 27.70
C ASP A 260 -13.86 -9.03 28.38
N ARG A 261 -13.89 -8.99 29.69
CA ARG A 261 -14.99 -9.55 30.53
C ARG A 261 -16.35 -8.99 30.12
N GLU A 262 -16.46 -7.68 29.83
CA GLU A 262 -17.73 -7.06 29.48
C GLU A 262 -18.24 -7.56 28.14
N ILE A 263 -17.37 -7.72 27.17
CA ILE A 263 -17.70 -8.30 25.87
C ILE A 263 -18.08 -9.78 26.01
N ILE A 264 -17.31 -10.57 26.78
CA ILE A 264 -17.61 -11.99 27.00
C ILE A 264 -19.05 -12.14 27.56
N ARG A 265 -19.40 -11.36 28.56
CA ARG A 265 -20.76 -11.37 29.15
C ARG A 265 -21.84 -10.93 28.17
N ALA A 266 -21.58 -9.90 27.38
CA ALA A 266 -22.53 -9.41 26.36
C ALA A 266 -22.79 -10.46 25.28
N VAL A 267 -21.74 -11.10 24.79
CA VAL A 267 -21.78 -12.14 23.75
C VAL A 267 -22.54 -13.36 24.26
N GLU A 268 -22.18 -13.88 25.46
CA GLU A 268 -22.85 -15.05 26.05
C GLU A 268 -24.32 -14.80 26.40
N ALA A 269 -24.73 -13.56 26.66
CA ALA A 269 -26.13 -13.15 26.82
C ALA A 269 -26.87 -12.93 25.51
N SER A 270 -26.23 -13.13 24.36
CA SER A 270 -26.76 -12.84 23.01
C SER A 270 -27.02 -14.12 22.20
N VAL A 271 -27.44 -13.97 20.96
CA VAL A 271 -27.59 -15.08 20.00
C VAL A 271 -26.28 -15.65 19.52
N PHE A 272 -25.15 -15.01 19.88
CA PHE A 272 -23.80 -15.40 19.50
C PHE A 272 -23.09 -16.20 20.60
N ALA A 273 -23.79 -16.67 21.62
CA ALA A 273 -23.21 -17.47 22.71
C ALA A 273 -22.42 -18.68 22.17
N ALA A 274 -21.17 -18.80 22.60
CA ALA A 274 -20.25 -19.81 22.13
C ALA A 274 -19.60 -20.65 23.26
N GLY A 275 -20.02 -20.44 24.52
CA GLY A 275 -19.42 -21.07 25.71
C GLY A 275 -18.10 -20.39 26.09
N LEU A 276 -18.03 -19.05 25.98
CA LEU A 276 -16.91 -18.28 26.47
C LEU A 276 -16.87 -18.24 28.01
N PRO A 277 -15.70 -18.14 28.65
CA PRO A 277 -15.55 -18.18 30.10
C PRO A 277 -16.07 -16.89 30.75
N LEU A 278 -17.25 -16.96 31.43
CA LEU A 278 -17.91 -15.78 32.03
C LEU A 278 -17.15 -15.16 33.22
N ASP A 279 -16.25 -15.94 33.84
CA ASP A 279 -15.43 -15.52 34.97
C ASP A 279 -14.01 -15.04 34.54
N ALA A 280 -13.67 -15.15 33.25
CA ALA A 280 -12.42 -14.64 32.74
C ALA A 280 -12.38 -13.11 32.74
N GLY A 281 -11.18 -12.54 32.90
CA GLY A 281 -10.91 -11.12 32.64
C GLY A 281 -10.75 -10.82 31.17
N ALA A 282 -10.14 -11.76 30.43
CA ALA A 282 -9.99 -11.68 28.98
C ALA A 282 -9.97 -13.08 28.34
N ALA A 283 -10.36 -13.15 27.08
CA ALA A 283 -10.20 -14.31 26.21
C ALA A 283 -9.45 -13.90 24.92
N LEU A 284 -8.43 -14.71 24.56
CA LEU A 284 -7.77 -14.61 23.26
C LEU A 284 -8.29 -15.70 22.33
N LEU A 285 -8.76 -15.30 21.16
CA LEU A 285 -9.05 -16.19 20.04
C LEU A 285 -7.88 -16.10 19.06
N ILE A 286 -7.15 -17.22 18.90
CA ILE A 286 -5.92 -17.30 18.11
C ILE A 286 -6.12 -18.27 16.96
N GLU A 287 -5.84 -17.86 15.73
CA GLU A 287 -5.92 -18.71 14.57
C GLU A 287 -4.57 -18.84 13.90
N LEU A 288 -4.13 -20.09 13.73
CA LEU A 288 -2.95 -20.47 12.96
C LEU A 288 -3.41 -21.15 11.68
N ASP A 289 -2.78 -20.82 10.57
CA ASP A 289 -3.06 -21.43 9.28
C ASP A 289 -1.79 -21.66 8.47
N GLY A 290 -1.82 -22.65 7.60
CA GLY A 290 -0.67 -23.02 6.78
C GLY A 290 -0.74 -24.46 6.28
N ILE A 291 0.43 -25.08 6.20
CA ILE A 291 0.60 -26.46 5.76
C ILE A 291 0.32 -27.40 6.94
N GLU A 292 -0.30 -28.55 6.68
CA GLU A 292 -0.58 -29.56 7.71
C GLU A 292 0.68 -30.00 8.47
N ALA A 293 1.79 -30.15 7.74
CA ALA A 293 3.08 -30.48 8.35
C ALA A 293 3.62 -29.30 9.19
N GLY A 294 3.76 -29.49 10.49
CA GLY A 294 4.34 -28.52 11.43
C GLY A 294 3.36 -27.53 12.06
N ILE A 295 2.10 -27.45 11.61
CA ILE A 295 1.13 -26.51 12.20
C ILE A 295 0.76 -26.89 13.64
N ASP A 296 0.73 -28.18 13.96
CA ASP A 296 0.42 -28.66 15.31
C ASP A 296 1.57 -28.32 16.28
N ASP A 297 2.83 -28.34 15.86
CA ASP A 297 3.97 -27.90 16.67
C ASP A 297 3.89 -26.39 16.95
N GLU A 298 3.53 -25.57 15.96
CA GLU A 298 3.33 -24.14 16.16
C GLU A 298 2.14 -23.89 17.11
N THR A 299 1.08 -24.70 17.01
CA THR A 299 -0.09 -24.62 17.89
C THR A 299 0.29 -24.89 19.34
N GLU A 300 1.07 -25.95 19.60
CA GLU A 300 1.57 -26.25 20.92
C GLU A 300 2.53 -25.19 21.46
N ARG A 301 3.36 -24.62 20.60
CA ARG A 301 4.24 -23.52 20.97
C ARG A 301 3.45 -22.30 21.44
N VAL A 302 2.40 -21.92 20.70
CA VAL A 302 1.50 -20.82 21.08
C VAL A 302 0.78 -21.14 22.38
N ARG A 303 0.27 -22.36 22.54
CA ARG A 303 -0.38 -22.81 23.78
C ARG A 303 0.55 -22.67 25.00
N ASN A 304 1.79 -23.13 24.85
CA ASN A 304 2.79 -23.08 25.95
C ASN A 304 3.11 -21.61 26.31
N ILE A 305 3.24 -20.70 25.33
CA ILE A 305 3.44 -19.28 25.57
C ILE A 305 2.23 -18.70 26.34
N CYS A 306 0.99 -18.99 25.92
CA CYS A 306 -0.18 -18.52 26.66
C CYS A 306 -0.17 -19.00 28.12
N MET A 307 0.15 -20.26 28.38
CA MET A 307 0.24 -20.83 29.74
C MET A 307 1.36 -20.16 30.55
N GLU A 308 2.51 -19.92 29.97
CA GLU A 308 3.64 -19.21 30.60
C GLU A 308 3.26 -17.78 31.03
N TYR A 309 2.45 -17.11 30.21
CA TYR A 309 1.98 -15.75 30.50
C TYR A 309 0.64 -15.71 31.25
N GLY A 310 0.29 -16.78 31.97
CA GLY A 310 -0.78 -16.78 32.96
C GLY A 310 -2.18 -17.15 32.44
N ALA A 311 -2.26 -17.79 31.25
CA ALA A 311 -3.52 -18.36 30.83
C ALA A 311 -3.97 -19.45 31.80
N ARG A 312 -5.25 -19.39 32.21
CA ARG A 312 -5.85 -20.42 33.08
C ARG A 312 -6.15 -21.72 32.33
N ASP A 313 -6.51 -21.55 31.05
CA ASP A 313 -6.70 -22.62 30.07
C ASP A 313 -6.35 -22.08 28.66
N CYS A 314 -5.89 -22.98 27.82
CA CYS A 314 -5.67 -22.69 26.40
C CYS A 314 -6.04 -23.95 25.61
N ARG A 315 -7.24 -23.98 25.08
CA ARG A 315 -7.79 -25.13 24.37
C ARG A 315 -7.95 -24.95 22.89
N ARG A 316 -7.76 -25.98 22.12
CA ARG A 316 -8.03 -26.01 20.69
C ARG A 316 -9.52 -26.24 20.44
N ALA A 317 -10.10 -25.57 19.42
CA ALA A 317 -11.43 -25.87 18.91
C ALA A 317 -11.50 -27.33 18.47
N ARG A 318 -12.52 -28.05 18.93
CA ARG A 318 -12.68 -29.51 18.74
C ARG A 318 -12.94 -29.88 17.28
N ASP A 319 -13.70 -29.00 16.59
CA ASP A 319 -14.12 -29.19 15.21
C ASP A 319 -14.45 -27.86 14.54
N GLU A 320 -14.74 -27.90 13.23
CA GLU A 320 -15.09 -26.73 12.42
C GLU A 320 -16.39 -26.03 12.91
N ASN A 321 -17.31 -26.73 13.57
CA ASN A 321 -18.53 -26.11 14.09
C ASN A 321 -18.22 -25.26 15.32
N GLU A 322 -17.37 -25.73 16.22
CA GLU A 322 -16.91 -24.94 17.36
C GLU A 322 -16.08 -23.75 16.89
N ARG A 323 -15.17 -23.94 15.93
CA ARG A 323 -14.43 -22.86 15.30
C ARG A 323 -15.36 -21.77 14.78
N LYS A 324 -16.37 -22.13 14.00
CA LYS A 324 -17.36 -21.20 13.46
C LYS A 324 -18.14 -20.46 14.55
N LYS A 325 -18.49 -21.12 15.65
CA LYS A 325 -19.18 -20.50 16.79
C LYS A 325 -18.29 -19.47 17.48
N LEU A 326 -17.03 -19.80 17.74
CA LEU A 326 -16.06 -18.87 18.34
C LEU A 326 -15.87 -17.63 17.46
N TRP A 327 -15.73 -17.79 16.15
CA TRP A 327 -15.64 -16.66 15.22
C TRP A 327 -16.95 -15.86 15.11
N ALA A 328 -18.12 -16.51 15.17
CA ALA A 328 -19.41 -15.82 15.20
C ALA A 328 -19.55 -14.98 16.47
N ALA A 329 -19.10 -15.50 17.61
CA ALA A 329 -19.04 -14.77 18.88
C ALA A 329 -18.18 -13.51 18.77
N ARG A 330 -16.97 -13.63 18.24
CA ARG A 330 -16.05 -12.49 18.04
C ARG A 330 -16.59 -11.47 17.05
N LYS A 331 -17.08 -11.90 15.89
CA LYS A 331 -17.64 -11.00 14.85
C LYS A 331 -18.97 -10.38 15.30
N GLY A 332 -19.74 -11.06 16.11
CA GLY A 332 -21.02 -10.60 16.67
C GLY A 332 -20.91 -9.68 17.89
N ALA A 333 -19.71 -9.48 18.43
CA ALA A 333 -19.47 -8.74 19.67
C ALA A 333 -20.01 -7.30 19.63
N PHE A 334 -19.82 -6.58 18.50
CA PHE A 334 -20.37 -5.23 18.32
C PHE A 334 -21.90 -5.21 18.42
N GLY A 335 -22.59 -6.19 17.84
CA GLY A 335 -24.04 -6.32 17.95
C GLY A 335 -24.50 -6.70 19.36
N ALA A 336 -23.68 -7.48 20.08
CA ALA A 336 -23.98 -7.92 21.44
C ALA A 336 -23.91 -6.79 22.48
N ILE A 337 -23.16 -5.70 22.20
CA ILE A 337 -23.02 -4.55 23.12
C ILE A 337 -24.36 -3.89 23.46
N GLY A 338 -25.35 -4.01 22.60
CA GLY A 338 -26.73 -3.56 22.84
C GLY A 338 -27.40 -4.22 24.06
N ARG A 339 -26.81 -5.30 24.61
CA ARG A 339 -27.24 -5.90 25.90
C ARG A 339 -26.73 -5.12 27.09
N ILE A 340 -25.71 -4.29 26.91
CA ILE A 340 -25.07 -3.49 27.97
C ILE A 340 -25.60 -2.05 27.96
N SER A 341 -25.77 -1.47 26.78
CA SER A 341 -26.13 -0.08 26.63
C SER A 341 -26.91 0.16 25.33
N PRO A 342 -27.90 1.11 25.33
CA PRO A 342 -28.64 1.44 24.09
C PRO A 342 -27.74 2.01 22.98
N ASP A 343 -26.69 2.74 23.35
CA ASP A 343 -25.73 3.34 22.39
C ASP A 343 -24.29 3.02 22.81
N SER A 344 -23.40 3.04 21.84
CA SER A 344 -21.96 2.96 22.07
C SER A 344 -21.21 3.81 21.06
N MET A 345 -20.12 4.44 21.50
CA MET A 345 -19.16 5.11 20.65
C MET A 345 -17.95 4.19 20.50
N ILE A 346 -17.72 3.73 19.27
CA ILE A 346 -16.55 2.93 18.96
C ILE A 346 -15.36 3.83 18.67
N GLN A 347 -14.22 3.52 19.28
CA GLN A 347 -12.94 4.07 18.91
C GLN A 347 -12.17 3.07 18.01
N ASP A 348 -11.20 3.57 17.26
CA ASP A 348 -10.40 2.74 16.36
C ASP A 348 -8.98 3.31 16.32
N ALA A 349 -8.28 3.16 17.44
CA ALA A 349 -6.89 3.58 17.57
C ALA A 349 -5.96 2.40 17.33
N VAL A 350 -4.76 2.66 16.87
CA VAL A 350 -3.71 1.65 16.84
C VAL A 350 -2.53 2.10 17.68
N VAL A 351 -1.98 1.18 18.45
CA VAL A 351 -0.79 1.42 19.26
C VAL A 351 0.25 0.33 19.02
N PRO A 352 1.53 0.56 19.28
CA PRO A 352 2.49 -0.52 19.32
C PRO A 352 2.01 -1.62 20.28
N ARG A 353 2.12 -2.89 19.90
CA ARG A 353 1.65 -4.03 20.71
C ARG A 353 2.22 -4.03 22.11
N SER A 354 3.51 -3.68 22.24
CA SER A 354 4.20 -3.53 23.51
C SER A 354 3.55 -2.50 24.45
N ARG A 355 2.75 -1.57 23.91
CA ARG A 355 2.04 -0.51 24.65
C ARG A 355 0.58 -0.86 24.95
N LEU A 356 0.06 -1.99 24.45
CA LEU A 356 -1.32 -2.41 24.70
C LEU A 356 -1.68 -2.46 26.20
N PRO A 357 -0.88 -3.04 27.11
CA PRO A 357 -1.21 -3.06 28.53
C PRO A 357 -1.40 -1.65 29.11
N GLN A 358 -0.48 -0.74 28.79
CA GLN A 358 -0.50 0.65 29.27
C GLN A 358 -1.75 1.39 28.77
N VAL A 359 -2.07 1.27 27.48
CA VAL A 359 -3.18 2.00 26.88
C VAL A 359 -4.53 1.44 27.31
N LEU A 360 -4.66 0.12 27.50
CA LEU A 360 -5.87 -0.47 28.04
C LEU A 360 -6.13 -0.06 29.49
N ALA A 361 -5.09 0.01 30.33
CA ALA A 361 -5.23 0.55 31.68
C ALA A 361 -5.72 2.00 31.65
N ALA A 362 -5.10 2.84 30.82
CA ALA A 362 -5.54 4.23 30.64
C ALA A 362 -6.99 4.33 30.14
N ALA A 363 -7.42 3.43 29.25
CA ALA A 363 -8.80 3.42 28.74
C ALA A 363 -9.83 3.15 29.87
N TYR A 364 -9.54 2.23 30.77
CA TYR A 364 -10.40 1.96 31.94
C TYR A 364 -10.40 3.15 32.92
N GLU A 365 -9.24 3.76 33.17
CA GLU A 365 -9.12 4.94 34.03
C GLU A 365 -9.89 6.15 33.46
N ILE A 366 -9.77 6.42 32.16
CA ILE A 366 -10.51 7.49 31.48
C ILE A 366 -12.01 7.22 31.56
N ALA A 367 -12.45 6.01 31.31
CA ALA A 367 -13.86 5.64 31.42
C ALA A 367 -14.41 5.86 32.85
N ALA A 368 -13.66 5.42 33.87
CA ALA A 368 -14.01 5.63 35.26
C ALA A 368 -14.07 7.11 35.64
N LYS A 369 -13.09 7.92 35.21
CA LYS A 369 -13.03 9.38 35.40
C LYS A 369 -14.29 10.07 34.86
N HIS A 370 -14.73 9.68 33.66
CA HIS A 370 -15.93 10.23 33.02
C HIS A 370 -17.24 9.53 33.43
N GLN A 371 -17.18 8.60 34.39
CA GLN A 371 -18.36 7.80 34.85
C GLN A 371 -19.05 7.09 33.69
N LEU A 372 -18.29 6.47 32.81
CA LEU A 372 -18.74 5.70 31.65
C LEU A 372 -18.33 4.24 31.79
N ARG A 373 -19.07 3.35 31.15
CA ARG A 373 -18.66 1.95 30.99
C ARG A 373 -17.92 1.81 29.66
N ILE A 374 -16.90 0.96 29.66
CA ILE A 374 -16.13 0.62 28.45
C ILE A 374 -16.06 -0.90 28.31
N ALA A 375 -16.12 -1.38 27.09
CA ALA A 375 -15.96 -2.77 26.75
C ALA A 375 -14.97 -2.87 25.58
N ASN A 376 -14.08 -3.87 25.58
CA ASN A 376 -12.98 -3.95 24.62
C ASN A 376 -13.03 -5.26 23.84
N VAL A 377 -13.14 -5.12 22.51
CA VAL A 377 -12.98 -6.23 21.57
C VAL A 377 -12.15 -5.74 20.39
N PHE A 378 -10.97 -6.37 20.14
CA PHE A 378 -10.02 -5.75 19.23
C PHE A 378 -9.01 -6.74 18.61
N HIS A 379 -8.32 -6.28 17.55
CA HIS A 379 -7.26 -7.01 16.86
C HIS A 379 -5.95 -6.88 17.64
N ALA A 380 -5.75 -7.74 18.64
CA ALA A 380 -4.60 -7.65 19.52
C ALA A 380 -3.28 -7.88 18.78
N GLY A 381 -3.28 -8.73 17.75
CA GLY A 381 -2.11 -9.00 16.91
C GLY A 381 -1.58 -7.78 16.16
N ASP A 382 -2.46 -6.83 15.80
CA ASP A 382 -2.11 -5.61 15.07
C ASP A 382 -1.93 -4.40 16.00
N GLY A 383 -2.30 -4.51 17.28
CA GLY A 383 -2.40 -3.38 18.20
C GLY A 383 -3.57 -2.44 17.91
N ASN A 384 -4.54 -2.88 17.11
CA ASN A 384 -5.69 -2.08 16.71
C ASN A 384 -6.85 -2.24 17.70
N LEU A 385 -7.04 -1.24 18.53
CA LEU A 385 -8.01 -1.19 19.62
C LEU A 385 -9.38 -0.70 19.15
N HIS A 386 -10.46 -1.40 19.60
CA HIS A 386 -11.83 -0.94 19.41
C HIS A 386 -12.57 -0.80 20.75
N PRO A 387 -12.18 0.13 21.61
CA PRO A 387 -12.92 0.42 22.83
C PRO A 387 -14.32 0.93 22.50
N LEU A 388 -15.32 0.32 23.10
CA LEU A 388 -16.73 0.65 23.00
C LEU A 388 -17.13 1.41 24.26
N ILE A 389 -17.23 2.74 24.15
CA ILE A 389 -17.67 3.60 25.25
C ILE A 389 -19.19 3.59 25.27
N CYS A 390 -19.77 3.02 26.30
CA CYS A 390 -21.21 2.82 26.46
C CYS A 390 -21.91 4.06 26.99
N PHE A 391 -23.06 4.45 26.41
CA PHE A 391 -23.83 5.60 26.84
C PHE A 391 -25.28 5.50 26.37
N ASP A 392 -26.09 6.48 26.75
CA ASP A 392 -27.46 6.65 26.30
C ASP A 392 -27.61 8.04 25.67
N SER A 393 -27.82 8.08 24.36
CA SER A 393 -27.88 9.33 23.56
C SER A 393 -29.08 10.22 23.91
N ARG A 394 -30.05 9.70 24.67
CA ARG A 394 -31.18 10.48 25.20
C ARG A 394 -30.75 11.46 26.30
N PHE A 395 -29.56 11.29 26.88
CA PHE A 395 -28.99 12.16 27.92
C PHE A 395 -27.84 12.99 27.33
N PRO A 396 -28.04 14.28 27.00
CA PRO A 396 -27.03 15.12 26.36
C PRO A 396 -25.70 15.23 27.15
N GLU A 397 -25.77 15.15 28.48
CA GLU A 397 -24.58 15.16 29.34
C GLU A 397 -23.73 13.89 29.20
N GLN A 398 -24.32 12.74 28.88
CA GLN A 398 -23.58 11.52 28.57
C GLN A 398 -22.91 11.64 27.20
N VAL A 399 -23.61 12.20 26.21
CA VAL A 399 -23.04 12.44 24.88
C VAL A 399 -21.79 13.35 24.95
N LEU A 400 -21.82 14.40 25.80
CA LEU A 400 -20.67 15.27 25.99
C LEU A 400 -19.50 14.49 26.62
N ARG A 401 -19.76 13.79 27.74
CA ARG A 401 -18.74 12.99 28.45
C ARG A 401 -18.08 11.93 27.55
N VAL A 402 -18.87 11.28 26.70
CA VAL A 402 -18.36 10.27 25.74
C VAL A 402 -17.40 10.91 24.73
N LYS A 403 -17.72 12.08 24.21
CA LYS A 403 -16.85 12.82 23.28
C LYS A 403 -15.53 13.22 23.96
N GLU A 404 -15.61 13.74 25.19
CA GLU A 404 -14.43 14.12 25.97
C GLU A 404 -13.56 12.90 26.29
N ALA A 405 -14.15 11.80 26.76
CA ALA A 405 -13.45 10.54 27.01
C ALA A 405 -12.81 9.96 25.75
N GLY A 406 -13.51 10.01 24.61
CA GLY A 406 -12.99 9.56 23.34
C GLY A 406 -11.77 10.38 22.87
N ALA A 407 -11.82 11.71 23.00
CA ALA A 407 -10.69 12.58 22.66
C ALA A 407 -9.47 12.33 23.57
N GLU A 408 -9.71 12.18 24.90
CA GLU A 408 -8.65 11.85 25.86
C GLU A 408 -8.01 10.50 25.59
N LEU A 409 -8.79 9.49 25.21
CA LEU A 409 -8.31 8.18 24.83
C LEU A 409 -7.46 8.24 23.57
N MET A 410 -7.90 8.98 22.55
CA MET A 410 -7.12 9.16 21.31
C MET A 410 -5.77 9.84 21.59
N GLN A 411 -5.77 10.86 22.48
CA GLN A 411 -4.52 11.50 22.88
C GLN A 411 -3.58 10.51 23.60
N ALA A 412 -4.12 9.65 24.48
CA ALA A 412 -3.33 8.62 25.16
C ALA A 412 -2.73 7.61 24.15
N CYS A 413 -3.49 7.20 23.14
CA CYS A 413 -3.01 6.31 22.09
C CYS A 413 -1.89 6.96 21.27
N VAL A 414 -2.02 8.22 20.87
CA VAL A 414 -0.97 8.96 20.13
C VAL A 414 0.27 9.15 20.98
N ASN A 415 0.12 9.49 22.27
CA ASN A 415 1.25 9.62 23.21
C ASN A 415 2.01 8.29 23.41
N ALA A 416 1.34 7.16 23.24
CA ALA A 416 1.96 5.82 23.24
C ALA A 416 2.67 5.46 21.93
N GLY A 417 2.77 6.39 20.97
CA GLY A 417 3.38 6.17 19.64
C GLY A 417 2.41 5.61 18.60
N GLY A 418 1.12 5.63 18.87
CA GLY A 418 0.06 5.13 18.02
C GLY A 418 -0.53 6.17 17.04
N THR A 419 -1.71 5.84 16.52
CA THR A 419 -2.49 6.67 15.58
C THR A 419 -3.98 6.69 15.95
N ILE A 420 -4.72 7.67 15.40
CA ILE A 420 -6.14 7.88 15.70
C ILE A 420 -7.09 6.94 14.96
N THR A 421 -6.61 6.22 13.93
CA THR A 421 -7.44 5.27 13.18
C THR A 421 -6.59 4.21 12.51
N GLY A 422 -7.00 2.96 12.68
CA GLY A 422 -6.37 1.79 12.09
C GLY A 422 -7.01 1.35 10.78
N GLU A 423 -8.35 1.33 10.75
CA GLU A 423 -9.10 0.75 9.62
C GLU A 423 -10.44 1.45 9.32
N HIS A 424 -11.00 2.27 10.24
CA HIS A 424 -12.30 2.93 10.02
C HIS A 424 -12.22 4.20 9.17
N GLY A 425 -11.03 4.77 8.99
CA GLY A 425 -10.83 6.06 8.36
C GLY A 425 -10.95 7.25 9.31
N VAL A 426 -10.57 8.41 8.82
CA VAL A 426 -10.68 9.71 9.53
C VAL A 426 -12.07 10.31 9.32
N GLY A 427 -12.52 10.34 8.08
CA GLY A 427 -13.81 10.86 7.67
C GLY A 427 -14.11 12.26 8.16
N LEU A 428 -15.30 12.40 8.71
CA LEU A 428 -15.78 13.60 9.41
C LEU A 428 -15.51 13.51 10.92
N ASP A 429 -15.59 12.30 11.48
CA ASP A 429 -15.60 12.04 12.92
C ASP A 429 -14.25 12.36 13.58
N LYS A 430 -13.15 11.93 12.99
CA LYS A 430 -11.81 12.08 13.57
C LYS A 430 -10.99 13.19 12.93
N ARG A 431 -11.57 13.95 12.00
CA ARG A 431 -10.90 15.00 11.24
C ARG A 431 -10.18 16.02 12.16
N GLU A 432 -10.85 16.47 13.20
CA GLU A 432 -10.28 17.47 14.13
C GLU A 432 -9.17 16.89 15.02
N LEU A 433 -9.00 15.56 15.06
CA LEU A 433 -7.93 14.85 15.78
C LEU A 433 -6.68 14.62 14.92
N LEU A 434 -6.75 14.83 13.61
CA LEU A 434 -5.62 14.60 12.70
C LEU A 434 -4.36 15.39 13.09
N PRO A 435 -4.46 16.66 13.60
CA PRO A 435 -3.30 17.42 14.08
C PRO A 435 -2.56 16.78 15.27
N LEU A 436 -3.13 15.78 15.96
CA LEU A 436 -2.41 15.03 16.99
C LEU A 436 -1.31 14.15 16.38
N VAL A 437 -1.50 13.72 15.11
CA VAL A 437 -0.61 12.77 14.41
C VAL A 437 0.31 13.49 13.44
N PHE A 438 -0.18 14.50 12.73
CA PHE A 438 0.49 15.17 11.62
C PHE A 438 0.66 16.65 11.86
N SER A 439 1.83 17.17 11.50
CA SER A 439 2.11 18.60 11.52
C SER A 439 1.32 19.34 10.43
N ARG A 440 1.38 20.66 10.46
CA ARG A 440 0.79 21.50 9.41
C ARG A 440 1.41 21.21 8.05
N ASP A 441 2.74 21.09 7.96
CA ASP A 441 3.45 20.82 6.71
C ASP A 441 3.08 19.45 6.13
N ASP A 442 2.87 18.43 6.99
CA ASP A 442 2.40 17.11 6.57
C ASP A 442 1.01 17.21 5.93
N MET A 443 0.08 17.91 6.60
CA MET A 443 -1.30 18.09 6.12
C MET A 443 -1.36 18.95 4.84
N GLU A 444 -0.54 19.98 4.72
CA GLU A 444 -0.42 20.78 3.50
C GLU A 444 0.10 19.95 2.33
N THR A 445 1.07 19.06 2.58
CA THR A 445 1.58 18.12 1.56
C THR A 445 0.50 17.15 1.10
N MET A 446 -0.31 16.62 2.03
CA MET A 446 -1.48 15.81 1.70
C MET A 446 -2.48 16.59 0.82
N LEU A 447 -2.74 17.87 1.13
CA LEU A 447 -3.62 18.73 0.32
C LEU A 447 -3.05 19.02 -1.06
N GLN A 448 -1.73 19.19 -1.21
CA GLN A 448 -1.08 19.31 -2.51
C GLN A 448 -1.28 18.06 -3.37
N VAL A 449 -1.14 16.87 -2.79
CA VAL A 449 -1.41 15.61 -3.49
C VAL A 449 -2.90 15.51 -3.86
N ARG A 450 -3.82 15.85 -2.95
CA ARG A 450 -5.25 15.91 -3.24
C ARG A 450 -5.55 16.85 -4.40
N ALA A 451 -4.96 18.04 -4.45
CA ALA A 451 -5.16 19.01 -5.53
C ALA A 451 -4.71 18.47 -6.90
N ALA A 452 -3.76 17.54 -6.96
CA ALA A 452 -3.39 16.88 -8.20
C ALA A 452 -4.48 15.92 -8.72
N PHE A 453 -5.19 15.22 -7.82
CA PHE A 453 -6.31 14.33 -8.17
C PHE A 453 -7.63 15.10 -8.37
N ASP A 454 -7.93 16.03 -7.49
CA ASP A 454 -9.16 16.84 -7.45
C ASP A 454 -8.87 18.33 -7.43
N PRO A 455 -8.47 18.91 -8.57
CA PRO A 455 -8.18 20.35 -8.66
C PRO A 455 -9.43 21.23 -8.47
N LEU A 456 -10.63 20.66 -8.57
CA LEU A 456 -11.90 21.35 -8.38
C LEU A 456 -12.38 21.38 -6.92
N GLY A 457 -11.82 20.51 -6.07
CA GLY A 457 -12.22 20.37 -4.67
C GLY A 457 -13.65 19.81 -4.49
N LEU A 458 -14.15 19.05 -5.45
CA LEU A 458 -15.54 18.56 -5.48
C LEU A 458 -15.70 17.14 -4.94
N CYS A 459 -14.61 16.35 -4.92
CA CYS A 459 -14.64 14.98 -4.45
C CYS A 459 -14.71 14.94 -2.91
N ASN A 460 -15.82 14.52 -2.36
CA ASN A 460 -16.06 14.31 -0.94
C ASN A 460 -15.43 15.38 -0.03
N PRO A 461 -15.76 16.67 -0.20
CA PRO A 461 -15.10 17.77 0.49
C PRO A 461 -15.38 17.75 2.00
N GLY A 462 -14.45 18.32 2.79
CA GLY A 462 -14.60 18.44 4.24
C GLY A 462 -14.33 17.14 5.01
N LYS A 463 -13.72 16.13 4.37
CA LYS A 463 -13.28 14.88 5.00
C LYS A 463 -11.76 14.86 5.20
N ILE A 464 -11.31 14.04 6.12
CA ILE A 464 -9.92 13.71 6.44
C ILE A 464 -9.17 14.88 7.06
N ILE A 465 -8.92 15.95 6.31
CA ILE A 465 -8.04 17.05 6.72
C ILE A 465 -8.90 18.21 7.24
N PRO A 466 -8.64 18.72 8.47
CA PRO A 466 -9.35 19.86 9.02
C PRO A 466 -9.06 21.14 8.21
N LEU A 467 -9.99 22.11 8.27
CA LEU A 467 -9.76 23.44 7.70
C LEU A 467 -8.64 24.12 8.45
N LEU A 468 -7.50 24.31 7.79
CA LEU A 468 -6.35 25.00 8.36
C LEU A 468 -6.69 26.49 8.51
N ARG A 469 -7.06 26.92 9.72
CA ARG A 469 -7.30 28.35 10.04
C ARG A 469 -5.97 29.06 10.25
N GLY A 470 -5.58 29.95 9.34
CA GLY A 470 -4.36 30.73 9.49
C GLY A 470 -4.19 31.81 8.43
N CYS A 471 -3.68 32.96 8.87
CA CYS A 471 -3.57 34.22 8.15
C CYS A 471 -2.86 34.16 6.79
N GLY A 472 -3.49 34.76 5.79
CA GLY A 472 -2.85 35.63 4.78
C GLY A 472 -2.07 35.01 3.62
N GLU A 473 -1.57 33.75 3.67
CA GLU A 473 -0.72 33.17 2.62
C GLU A 473 -1.34 32.01 1.82
N ALA A 474 -2.60 31.73 2.02
CA ALA A 474 -3.33 30.60 1.45
C ALA A 474 -3.79 30.82 -0.01
N ARG A 475 -3.00 31.40 -0.91
CA ARG A 475 -3.42 31.59 -2.32
C ARG A 475 -3.50 30.29 -3.12
N THR A 476 -2.75 29.24 -2.74
CA THR A 476 -2.78 27.92 -3.39
C THR A 476 -3.77 26.94 -2.73
N VAL A 477 -4.04 27.11 -1.42
CA VAL A 477 -5.00 26.28 -0.66
C VAL A 477 -6.43 26.79 -0.82
N GLN A 478 -6.64 28.05 -1.18
CA GLN A 478 -7.96 28.65 -1.41
C GLN A 478 -8.78 27.97 -2.50
N VAL A 479 -8.17 27.29 -3.49
CA VAL A 479 -8.93 26.58 -4.50
C VAL A 479 -9.67 25.38 -3.91
N ALA A 480 -9.05 24.65 -2.97
CA ALA A 480 -9.74 23.56 -2.26
C ALA A 480 -10.66 24.04 -1.12
N GLY A 481 -10.36 25.20 -0.52
CA GLY A 481 -11.16 25.80 0.57
C GLY A 481 -12.27 26.74 0.09
N ALA A 482 -12.19 27.32 -1.09
CA ALA A 482 -13.18 28.24 -1.64
C ALA A 482 -14.55 27.57 -1.89
N ALA A 483 -14.57 26.26 -2.12
CA ALA A 483 -15.81 25.49 -2.18
C ALA A 483 -16.54 25.41 -0.82
N ALA A 484 -15.86 25.69 0.28
CA ALA A 484 -16.43 25.64 1.63
C ALA A 484 -16.89 27.00 2.17
N SER A 485 -16.44 28.14 1.61
CA SER A 485 -16.77 29.49 2.10
C SER A 485 -16.87 30.59 1.05
N GLY A 486 -16.62 30.28 -0.22
CA GLY A 486 -16.56 31.25 -1.30
C GLY A 486 -17.92 31.53 -1.96
N SER A 487 -18.05 32.74 -2.50
CA SER A 487 -19.20 33.13 -3.33
C SER A 487 -19.27 32.28 -4.60
N ARG A 488 -20.48 32.09 -5.09
CA ARG A 488 -20.80 31.35 -6.33
C ARG A 488 -19.97 31.79 -7.55
N GLU A 489 -19.44 33.01 -7.52
CA GLU A 489 -18.62 33.64 -8.58
C GLU A 489 -17.16 33.13 -8.56
N GLU A 490 -16.59 32.86 -7.39
CA GLU A 490 -15.22 32.34 -7.25
C GLU A 490 -15.14 30.86 -7.62
N ALA A 491 -16.17 30.08 -7.25
CA ALA A 491 -16.31 28.69 -7.68
C ALA A 491 -16.46 28.58 -9.19
N LYS A 492 -17.16 29.54 -9.84
CA LYS A 492 -17.31 29.58 -11.27
C LYS A 492 -15.99 29.93 -11.99
N LYS A 493 -15.23 30.89 -11.49
CA LYS A 493 -13.90 31.26 -12.02
C LYS A 493 -12.89 30.11 -11.86
N ALA A 494 -12.91 29.38 -10.75
CA ALA A 494 -12.09 28.19 -10.54
C ALA A 494 -12.47 27.06 -11.50
N ALA A 495 -13.78 26.85 -11.76
CA ALA A 495 -14.27 25.88 -12.72
C ALA A 495 -13.91 26.26 -14.17
N GLU A 496 -14.02 27.53 -14.54
CA GLU A 496 -13.64 28.05 -15.87
C GLU A 496 -12.13 27.91 -16.11
N TRP A 497 -11.31 28.17 -15.09
CA TRP A 497 -9.87 27.96 -15.16
C TRP A 497 -9.53 26.46 -15.30
N ALA A 498 -10.16 25.59 -14.50
CA ALA A 498 -9.94 24.14 -14.58
C ALA A 498 -10.41 23.54 -15.90
N ILE A 499 -11.54 24.01 -16.46
CA ILE A 499 -12.02 23.62 -17.78
C ILE A 499 -11.05 24.11 -18.87
N SER A 500 -10.45 25.29 -18.73
CA SER A 500 -9.42 25.80 -19.65
C SER A 500 -8.12 24.96 -19.60
N VAL A 501 -7.77 24.44 -18.44
CA VAL A 501 -6.61 23.54 -18.26
C VAL A 501 -6.90 22.14 -18.83
N ILE A 502 -8.13 21.65 -18.70
CA ILE A 502 -8.56 20.34 -19.23
C ILE A 502 -8.87 20.43 -20.74
N GLY A 503 -9.46 21.55 -21.20
CA GLY A 503 -9.85 21.78 -22.59
C GLY A 503 -8.69 22.10 -23.54
N ASN A 504 -7.59 22.58 -23.04
CA ASN A 504 -6.37 22.88 -23.80
C ASN A 504 -5.33 21.75 -23.81
N SER A 505 -5.76 20.50 -23.86
CA SER A 505 -4.86 19.34 -24.01
C SER A 505 -4.10 19.30 -25.35
N LYS A 506 -4.17 20.35 -26.17
CA LYS A 506 -3.33 20.57 -27.37
C LYS A 506 -2.12 21.49 -27.14
N SER A 507 -2.02 22.14 -25.99
CA SER A 507 -0.80 22.79 -25.55
C SER A 507 -0.35 22.14 -24.24
N GLN A 508 0.68 21.31 -24.30
CA GLN A 508 1.51 21.01 -23.13
C GLN A 508 1.73 22.35 -22.40
N PRO A 509 1.61 22.43 -21.06
CA PRO A 509 2.23 23.54 -20.36
C PRO A 509 3.67 23.54 -20.84
N ALA A 510 4.10 24.58 -21.50
CA ALA A 510 5.47 24.75 -21.89
C ALA A 510 6.28 24.52 -20.61
N ILE A 511 7.08 23.45 -20.57
CA ILE A 511 8.21 23.36 -19.65
C ILE A 511 8.82 24.75 -19.73
N PRO A 512 8.98 25.49 -18.61
CA PRO A 512 9.56 26.81 -18.65
C PRO A 512 10.82 26.70 -19.49
N SER A 513 10.85 27.40 -20.65
CA SER A 513 11.97 27.34 -21.57
C SER A 513 13.24 27.47 -20.75
N GLU A 514 14.16 26.51 -20.91
CA GLU A 514 15.51 26.52 -20.39
C GLU A 514 16.15 27.90 -20.61
N LYS A 515 15.86 28.82 -19.72
CA LYS A 515 16.85 29.79 -19.36
C LYS A 515 17.82 29.02 -18.51
N ALA A 516 18.87 28.49 -19.14
CA ALA A 516 20.02 27.94 -18.46
C ALA A 516 20.47 28.98 -17.44
N ARG A 517 19.99 28.79 -16.16
CA ARG A 517 20.53 29.57 -15.05
C ARG A 517 21.95 29.05 -14.88
N SER A 518 22.93 29.92 -15.04
CA SER A 518 24.33 29.57 -14.88
C SER A 518 24.52 29.03 -13.44
N PHE A 519 24.79 27.72 -13.31
CA PHE A 519 25.14 27.10 -12.02
C PHE A 519 26.60 27.47 -11.73
N ASP A 520 26.80 28.38 -10.78
CA ASP A 520 28.14 28.75 -10.29
C ASP A 520 28.58 27.73 -9.28
N ILE A 521 29.47 26.83 -9.68
CA ILE A 521 29.96 25.68 -8.93
C ILE A 521 30.69 26.12 -7.66
N ASP A 522 31.54 27.14 -7.75
CA ASP A 522 32.37 27.59 -6.62
C ASP A 522 31.49 28.28 -5.58
N SER A 523 30.57 29.12 -5.99
CA SER A 523 29.58 29.74 -5.10
C SER A 523 28.68 28.69 -4.45
N ALA A 524 28.24 27.69 -5.20
CA ALA A 524 27.42 26.60 -4.65
C ALA A 524 28.20 25.77 -3.63
N ALA A 525 29.41 25.34 -3.95
CA ALA A 525 30.25 24.58 -3.05
C ALA A 525 30.53 25.35 -1.74
N HIS A 526 30.86 26.66 -1.86
CA HIS A 526 31.09 27.49 -0.70
C HIS A 526 29.86 27.63 0.22
N ARG A 527 28.70 27.91 -0.34
CA ARG A 527 27.44 28.06 0.43
C ARG A 527 27.01 26.74 1.09
N ILE A 528 27.12 25.62 0.38
CA ILE A 528 26.78 24.30 0.91
C ILE A 528 27.78 23.92 2.02
N ALA A 529 29.06 24.26 1.87
CA ALA A 529 30.08 24.01 2.91
C ALA A 529 29.79 24.75 4.22
N GLN A 530 29.12 25.91 4.17
CA GLN A 530 28.67 26.60 5.38
C GLN A 530 27.57 25.84 6.15
N VAL A 531 26.85 24.92 5.50
CA VAL A 531 25.81 24.11 6.12
C VAL A 531 26.38 22.82 6.67
N VAL A 532 27.18 22.09 5.86
CA VAL A 532 27.57 20.71 6.18
C VAL A 532 29.04 20.54 6.57
N GLY A 533 29.85 21.61 6.49
CA GLY A 533 31.32 21.57 6.64
C GLY A 533 32.05 21.37 5.32
N GLN A 534 33.23 21.97 5.18
CA GLN A 534 34.03 21.96 3.96
C GLN A 534 34.48 20.54 3.57
N GLU A 535 34.79 19.70 4.57
CA GLU A 535 35.22 18.32 4.39
C GLU A 535 34.18 17.39 3.79
N HIS A 536 32.91 17.82 3.76
CA HIS A 536 31.77 17.06 3.25
C HIS A 536 31.23 17.60 1.91
N VAL A 537 31.98 18.51 1.30
CA VAL A 537 31.68 19.06 -0.01
C VAL A 537 32.86 18.86 -0.95
N SER A 538 32.58 18.34 -2.14
CA SER A 538 33.60 18.17 -3.16
C SER A 538 33.05 18.59 -4.54
N VAL A 539 33.95 19.05 -5.40
CA VAL A 539 33.63 19.32 -6.81
C VAL A 539 34.26 18.22 -7.64
N SER A 540 33.48 17.56 -8.45
CA SER A 540 33.93 16.44 -9.28
C SER A 540 33.19 16.44 -10.63
N PRO A 541 33.74 15.81 -11.67
CA PRO A 541 32.97 15.53 -12.87
C PRO A 541 31.70 14.79 -12.51
N CYS A 542 30.58 15.19 -13.11
CA CYS A 542 29.32 14.50 -12.92
C CYS A 542 29.43 13.04 -13.39
N PRO A 543 28.84 12.09 -12.70
CA PRO A 543 28.87 10.69 -13.12
C PRO A 543 28.44 10.53 -14.57
N ARG A 544 29.30 9.90 -15.38
CA ARG A 544 29.04 9.61 -16.81
C ARG A 544 28.67 10.83 -17.70
N GLY A 545 28.87 12.07 -17.22
CA GLY A 545 28.60 13.32 -17.93
C GLY A 545 29.85 14.14 -18.17
N SER A 546 29.77 15.21 -18.97
CA SER A 546 30.85 16.14 -19.23
C SER A 546 30.85 17.36 -18.32
N ALA A 547 29.77 17.58 -17.56
CA ALA A 547 29.65 18.70 -16.62
C ALA A 547 30.34 18.41 -15.29
N SER A 548 30.63 19.44 -14.49
CA SER A 548 31.07 19.30 -13.10
C SER A 548 29.88 19.49 -12.16
N CYS A 549 29.88 18.75 -11.06
CA CYS A 549 28.84 18.79 -10.02
C CYS A 549 29.45 19.08 -8.64
N VAL A 550 28.63 19.67 -7.76
CA VAL A 550 28.94 19.78 -6.33
C VAL A 550 28.36 18.56 -5.62
N SER A 551 29.21 17.72 -5.08
CA SER A 551 28.79 16.57 -4.25
C SER A 551 28.79 16.98 -2.80
N VAL A 552 27.67 16.72 -2.10
CA VAL A 552 27.48 17.02 -0.68
C VAL A 552 26.96 15.79 0.07
N ALA A 553 27.47 15.59 1.29
CA ALA A 553 27.09 14.48 2.16
C ALA A 553 26.61 15.00 3.53
N PRO A 554 25.33 15.38 3.67
CA PRO A 554 24.74 15.76 4.95
C PRO A 554 24.72 14.61 5.95
N CYS A 555 24.82 14.90 7.26
CA CYS A 555 24.73 13.90 8.32
C CYS A 555 23.45 13.98 9.16
N THR A 556 22.60 14.97 8.90
CA THR A 556 21.30 15.13 9.55
C THR A 556 20.21 15.51 8.55
N ILE A 557 18.96 15.25 8.92
CA ILE A 557 17.82 15.64 8.08
C ILE A 557 17.70 17.18 7.98
N ASP A 558 18.13 17.91 9.03
CA ASP A 558 18.11 19.37 9.04
C ASP A 558 19.16 19.94 8.06
N GLU A 559 20.33 19.33 7.95
CA GLU A 559 21.33 19.70 6.94
C GLU A 559 20.77 19.46 5.53
N ILE A 560 20.06 18.34 5.29
CA ILE A 560 19.37 18.12 4.01
C ILE A 560 18.36 19.24 3.75
N SER A 561 17.55 19.59 4.76
CA SER A 561 16.55 20.66 4.65
C SER A 561 17.19 21.99 4.23
N GLU A 562 18.30 22.38 4.88
CA GLU A 562 18.98 23.63 4.56
C GLU A 562 19.61 23.62 3.14
N VAL A 563 20.20 22.50 2.72
CA VAL A 563 20.73 22.35 1.35
C VAL A 563 19.58 22.47 0.33
N MET A 564 18.42 21.86 0.61
CA MET A 564 17.25 21.93 -0.28
C MET A 564 16.65 23.34 -0.33
N LYS A 565 16.61 24.08 0.79
CA LYS A 565 16.19 25.49 0.85
C LYS A 565 17.11 26.38 0.00
N LEU A 566 18.43 26.17 0.11
CA LEU A 566 19.41 26.88 -0.74
C LEU A 566 19.18 26.56 -2.21
N ALA A 567 19.04 25.29 -2.56
CA ALA A 567 18.82 24.88 -3.94
C ALA A 567 17.52 25.48 -4.50
N SER A 568 16.43 25.42 -3.74
CA SER A 568 15.14 25.99 -4.12
C SER A 568 15.23 27.51 -4.33
N SER A 569 15.85 28.23 -3.39
CA SER A 569 15.96 29.70 -3.46
C SER A 569 16.85 30.18 -4.62
N LEU A 570 17.86 29.39 -5.00
CA LEU A 570 18.83 29.74 -6.02
C LEU A 570 18.57 29.05 -7.37
N GLY A 571 17.56 28.18 -7.43
CA GLY A 571 17.17 27.46 -8.63
C GLY A 571 18.18 26.41 -9.08
N TRP A 572 18.86 25.75 -8.12
CA TRP A 572 19.76 24.64 -8.39
C TRP A 572 19.00 23.33 -8.53
N THR A 573 19.54 22.43 -9.33
CA THR A 573 19.06 21.05 -9.40
C THR A 573 19.80 20.19 -8.40
N VAL A 574 19.06 19.28 -7.71
CA VAL A 574 19.61 18.38 -6.71
C VAL A 574 19.27 16.93 -7.06
N MET A 575 20.28 16.08 -7.15
CA MET A 575 20.13 14.64 -7.34
C MET A 575 20.39 13.91 -6.01
N PRO A 576 19.37 13.32 -5.36
CA PRO A 576 19.56 12.47 -4.21
C PRO A 576 20.20 11.13 -4.62
N VAL A 577 21.22 10.68 -3.87
CA VAL A 577 21.94 9.43 -4.11
C VAL A 577 22.19 8.71 -2.79
N GLY A 578 21.89 7.40 -2.74
CA GLY A 578 22.33 6.49 -1.67
C GLY A 578 23.65 5.82 -2.03
N GLY A 579 23.70 4.48 -2.06
CA GLY A 579 24.87 3.70 -2.48
C GLY A 579 25.24 3.80 -3.97
N GLY A 580 24.39 4.41 -4.78
CA GLY A 580 24.64 4.60 -6.22
C GLY A 580 24.53 3.33 -7.08
N SER A 581 24.12 2.20 -6.52
CA SER A 581 24.07 0.90 -7.21
C SER A 581 23.14 0.89 -8.44
N TRP A 582 22.03 1.64 -8.38
CA TRP A 582 21.10 1.84 -9.50
C TRP A 582 21.31 3.15 -10.26
N PHE A 583 22.40 3.86 -9.98
CA PHE A 583 22.70 5.13 -10.60
C PHE A 583 23.37 4.90 -11.96
N ASP A 584 22.58 4.91 -13.03
CA ASP A 584 23.08 4.67 -14.39
C ASP A 584 22.87 5.87 -15.34
N ASN A 585 22.39 7.02 -14.82
CA ASN A 585 22.14 8.20 -15.62
C ASN A 585 23.36 9.13 -15.69
N PRO A 586 23.81 9.53 -16.88
CA PRO A 586 24.76 10.61 -16.98
C PRO A 586 24.10 11.92 -16.58
N ILE A 587 24.77 12.66 -15.71
CA ILE A 587 24.38 14.03 -15.36
C ILE A 587 25.03 14.95 -16.37
N ASN A 588 24.22 15.51 -17.27
CA ASN A 588 24.68 16.37 -18.35
C ASN A 588 24.66 17.87 -18.00
N GLN A 589 24.03 18.23 -16.88
CA GLN A 589 23.96 19.60 -16.39
C GLN A 589 24.67 19.72 -15.03
N ALA A 590 25.33 20.85 -14.81
CA ALA A 590 25.91 21.16 -13.53
C ALA A 590 24.81 21.28 -12.45
N GLY A 591 25.03 20.64 -11.31
CA GLY A 591 24.06 20.61 -10.22
C GLY A 591 24.66 20.07 -8.93
N VAL A 592 23.81 19.77 -7.97
CA VAL A 592 24.18 19.23 -6.66
C VAL A 592 23.86 17.73 -6.62
N ILE A 593 24.83 16.91 -6.26
CA ILE A 593 24.65 15.50 -5.89
C ILE A 593 24.57 15.43 -4.37
N LEU A 594 23.41 15.05 -3.84
CA LEU A 594 23.16 14.94 -2.42
C LEU A 594 23.25 13.47 -1.98
N SER A 595 24.33 13.11 -1.29
CA SER A 595 24.56 11.75 -0.81
C SER A 595 23.97 11.55 0.59
N THR A 596 23.14 10.51 0.76
CA THR A 596 22.58 10.15 2.07
C THR A 596 23.47 9.20 2.87
N LEU A 597 24.66 8.83 2.39
CA LEU A 597 25.52 7.80 3.02
C LEU A 597 25.95 8.11 4.46
N ARG A 598 25.95 9.37 4.88
CA ARG A 598 26.26 9.75 6.26
C ARG A 598 25.06 9.65 7.21
N LEU A 599 23.84 9.53 6.69
CA LEU A 599 22.66 9.15 7.45
C LEU A 599 22.65 7.63 7.60
N ASN A 600 23.44 7.08 8.50
CA ASN A 600 23.73 5.64 8.56
C ASN A 600 23.47 4.98 9.91
N LYS A 601 22.53 5.54 10.70
CA LYS A 601 22.15 5.02 12.01
C LYS A 601 20.87 4.22 11.95
N ILE A 602 20.83 3.12 12.68
CA ILE A 602 19.58 2.46 13.07
C ILE A 602 19.10 3.22 14.31
N LEU A 603 17.97 3.92 14.14
CA LEU A 603 17.47 4.84 15.17
C LEU A 603 16.68 4.12 16.26
N GLU A 604 15.97 3.04 15.90
CA GLU A 604 15.11 2.29 16.80
C GLU A 604 14.94 0.85 16.30
N HIS A 605 14.92 -0.11 17.21
CA HIS A 605 14.48 -1.47 16.95
C HIS A 605 13.66 -1.97 18.13
N GLU A 606 12.36 -2.23 17.88
CA GLU A 606 11.41 -2.74 18.86
C GLU A 606 10.99 -4.17 18.49
N PRO A 607 11.70 -5.19 18.98
CA PRO A 607 11.48 -6.58 18.59
C PRO A 607 10.07 -7.09 18.90
N ALA A 608 9.47 -6.66 20.03
CA ALA A 608 8.11 -7.05 20.41
C ALA A 608 7.03 -6.54 19.43
N ASP A 609 7.34 -5.46 18.72
CA ASP A 609 6.43 -4.83 17.74
C ASP A 609 6.73 -5.23 16.29
N LEU A 610 7.85 -5.91 16.04
CA LEU A 610 8.39 -6.17 14.70
C LEU A 610 8.57 -4.87 13.90
N ILE A 611 9.15 -3.85 14.53
CA ILE A 611 9.35 -2.54 13.94
C ILE A 611 10.80 -2.11 14.09
N ALA A 612 11.35 -1.51 13.04
CA ALA A 612 12.63 -0.80 13.13
C ALA A 612 12.58 0.50 12.34
N VAL A 613 13.32 1.49 12.82
CA VAL A 613 13.50 2.80 12.20
C VAL A 613 14.96 2.98 11.83
N SER A 614 15.19 3.34 10.58
CA SER A 614 16.54 3.49 10.03
C SER A 614 16.68 4.79 9.27
N GLU A 615 17.85 5.40 9.35
CA GLU A 615 18.27 6.45 8.42
C GLU A 615 18.50 5.86 7.01
N ALA A 616 18.33 6.70 5.99
CA ALA A 616 18.31 6.29 4.59
C ALA A 616 19.65 5.73 4.05
N GLY A 617 20.77 6.10 4.64
CA GLY A 617 22.11 5.69 4.21
C GLY A 617 22.58 4.35 4.79
N VAL A 618 21.84 3.73 5.71
CA VAL A 618 22.14 2.40 6.24
C VAL A 618 22.11 1.38 5.11
N ARG A 619 23.11 0.49 5.04
CA ARG A 619 23.12 -0.61 4.06
C ARG A 619 22.15 -1.71 4.47
N LEU A 620 21.49 -2.35 3.50
CA LEU A 620 20.55 -3.43 3.78
C LEU A 620 21.17 -4.58 4.56
N ARG A 621 22.42 -4.95 4.24
CA ARG A 621 23.15 -6.00 4.95
C ARG A 621 23.34 -5.65 6.41
N ASP A 622 23.92 -4.47 6.70
CA ASP A 622 24.21 -4.01 8.07
C ASP A 622 22.92 -3.90 8.90
N PHE A 623 21.82 -3.50 8.25
CA PHE A 623 20.49 -3.45 8.86
C PHE A 623 20.01 -4.85 9.25
N ASN A 624 20.02 -5.81 8.32
CA ASN A 624 19.61 -7.18 8.59
C ASN A 624 20.50 -7.90 9.58
N ASP A 625 21.82 -7.66 9.57
CA ASP A 625 22.75 -8.23 10.56
C ASP A 625 22.39 -7.76 11.98
N THR A 626 22.04 -6.49 12.15
CA THR A 626 21.57 -5.95 13.44
C THR A 626 20.23 -6.57 13.87
N LEU A 627 19.26 -6.68 12.96
CA LEU A 627 17.95 -7.25 13.26
C LEU A 627 18.04 -8.75 13.61
N ALA A 628 18.98 -9.47 13.00
CA ALA A 628 19.18 -10.90 13.21
C ALA A 628 19.58 -11.24 14.64
N LEU A 629 20.17 -10.31 15.40
CA LEU A 629 20.48 -10.47 16.83
C LEU A 629 19.22 -10.77 17.67
N ASN A 630 18.04 -10.34 17.19
CA ASN A 630 16.75 -10.62 17.81
C ASN A 630 15.89 -11.60 16.98
N GLY A 631 16.51 -12.40 16.10
CA GLY A 631 15.80 -13.37 15.27
C GLY A 631 14.84 -12.75 14.25
N GLN A 632 15.09 -11.52 13.81
CA GLN A 632 14.24 -10.76 12.90
C GLN A 632 15.00 -10.30 11.65
N TRP A 633 14.28 -9.93 10.63
CA TRP A 633 14.84 -9.42 9.39
C TRP A 633 13.84 -8.59 8.57
N LEU A 634 14.38 -7.81 7.67
CA LEU A 634 13.62 -7.15 6.62
C LEU A 634 13.70 -8.03 5.35
N PRO A 635 12.62 -8.71 4.93
CA PRO A 635 12.65 -9.70 3.85
C PRO A 635 12.64 -9.05 2.46
N LEU A 636 13.62 -8.21 2.19
CA LEU A 636 13.82 -7.58 0.89
C LEU A 636 15.09 -8.11 0.26
N ASP A 637 15.00 -8.46 -1.02
CA ASP A 637 16.09 -8.98 -1.84
C ASP A 637 16.22 -8.22 -3.18
N PRO A 638 16.32 -6.86 -3.15
CA PRO A 638 16.50 -6.09 -4.36
C PRO A 638 17.82 -6.45 -5.04
N PRO A 639 18.02 -6.10 -6.31
CA PRO A 639 19.35 -6.13 -6.89
C PRO A 639 20.34 -5.37 -6.03
N ASP A 640 21.35 -6.07 -5.49
CA ASP A 640 22.34 -5.54 -4.56
C ASP A 640 23.71 -6.20 -4.77
N ASP A 641 24.76 -5.41 -4.71
CA ASP A 641 26.16 -5.84 -4.71
C ASP A 641 26.82 -5.61 -3.34
N GLY A 642 26.02 -5.35 -2.32
CA GLY A 642 26.42 -4.98 -0.97
C GLY A 642 26.47 -3.46 -0.73
N SER A 643 26.14 -2.64 -1.73
CA SER A 643 26.13 -1.17 -1.63
C SER A 643 24.73 -0.57 -1.48
N ALA A 644 23.65 -1.36 -1.66
CA ALA A 644 22.29 -0.88 -1.60
C ALA A 644 21.95 -0.32 -0.21
N THR A 645 21.48 0.92 -0.16
CA THR A 645 21.05 1.60 1.06
C THR A 645 19.54 1.53 1.24
N ILE A 646 19.07 1.59 2.46
CA ILE A 646 17.63 1.60 2.82
C ILE A 646 16.87 2.66 2.02
N GLY A 647 17.38 3.91 1.99
CA GLY A 647 16.74 4.98 1.21
C GLY A 647 16.73 4.71 -0.29
N GLY A 648 17.80 4.14 -0.84
CA GLY A 648 17.91 3.76 -2.25
C GLY A 648 16.92 2.65 -2.63
N ILE A 649 16.76 1.63 -1.79
CA ILE A 649 15.80 0.54 -1.98
C ILE A 649 14.37 1.06 -1.97
N VAL A 650 14.04 1.92 -1.00
CA VAL A 650 12.71 2.51 -0.92
C VAL A 650 12.46 3.47 -2.09
N ALA A 651 13.45 4.33 -2.43
CA ALA A 651 13.33 5.26 -3.55
C ALA A 651 13.10 4.55 -4.89
N THR A 652 13.75 3.40 -5.13
CA THR A 652 13.56 2.62 -6.37
C THR A 652 12.32 1.73 -6.33
N GLY A 653 11.92 1.25 -5.14
CA GLY A 653 10.78 0.35 -4.97
C GLY A 653 10.95 -1.02 -5.64
N VAL A 654 12.17 -1.38 -6.04
CA VAL A 654 12.46 -2.62 -6.78
C VAL A 654 12.57 -3.79 -5.80
N GLY A 655 11.86 -4.87 -6.10
CA GLY A 655 11.96 -6.15 -5.40
C GLY A 655 12.80 -7.18 -6.14
N GLY A 656 13.09 -8.29 -5.47
CA GLY A 656 13.81 -9.44 -6.00
C GLY A 656 12.94 -10.69 -6.16
N ALA A 657 13.53 -11.85 -6.03
CA ALA A 657 12.89 -13.15 -6.19
C ALA A 657 11.81 -13.43 -5.13
N GLN A 658 12.04 -12.98 -3.90
CA GLN A 658 11.17 -13.22 -2.75
C GLN A 658 9.96 -12.29 -2.67
N GLN A 659 9.86 -11.31 -3.59
CA GLN A 659 8.72 -10.37 -3.59
C GLN A 659 7.35 -11.04 -3.76
N TRP A 660 7.31 -12.24 -4.32
CA TRP A 660 6.11 -13.05 -4.44
C TRP A 660 5.48 -13.36 -3.07
N SER A 661 6.30 -13.78 -2.10
CA SER A 661 5.83 -14.19 -0.77
C SER A 661 5.85 -13.02 0.23
N TYR A 662 6.93 -12.27 0.27
CA TYR A 662 7.12 -11.23 1.30
C TYR A 662 6.70 -9.84 0.84
N GLY A 663 6.40 -9.66 -0.43
CA GLY A 663 6.04 -8.35 -0.97
C GLY A 663 7.25 -7.52 -1.40
N ARG A 664 6.95 -6.32 -1.91
CA ARG A 664 7.94 -5.32 -2.33
C ARG A 664 8.18 -4.30 -1.21
N PRO A 665 9.19 -3.43 -1.33
CA PRO A 665 9.48 -2.39 -0.33
C PRO A 665 8.25 -1.61 0.14
N ARG A 666 7.31 -1.27 -0.78
CA ARG A 666 6.04 -0.58 -0.44
C ARG A 666 5.20 -1.29 0.63
N GLY A 667 5.27 -2.62 0.72
CA GLY A 667 4.52 -3.41 1.68
C GLY A 667 5.18 -3.47 3.05
N SER A 668 6.49 -3.21 3.15
CA SER A 668 7.25 -3.21 4.41
C SER A 668 7.38 -1.82 5.02
N VAL A 669 7.31 -0.75 4.21
CA VAL A 669 7.38 0.63 4.68
C VAL A 669 6.05 1.04 5.32
N ILE A 670 6.09 1.41 6.60
CA ILE A 670 4.94 1.87 7.39
C ILE A 670 5.01 3.35 7.76
N GLY A 671 6.17 3.98 7.61
CA GLY A 671 6.37 5.40 7.83
C GLY A 671 7.70 5.88 7.26
N MET A 672 7.83 7.18 7.06
CA MET A 672 9.07 7.80 6.63
C MET A 672 9.11 9.29 6.94
N ARG A 673 10.31 9.85 6.92
CA ARG A 673 10.54 11.31 6.88
C ARG A 673 11.24 11.66 5.57
N VAL A 674 10.70 12.67 4.89
CA VAL A 674 11.14 13.10 3.56
C VAL A 674 11.37 14.59 3.59
N VAL A 675 12.44 15.06 2.95
CA VAL A 675 12.69 16.48 2.73
C VAL A 675 12.22 16.82 1.32
N LEU A 676 11.24 17.72 1.21
CA LEU A 676 10.67 18.16 -0.06
C LEU A 676 11.61 19.11 -0.81
N ALA A 677 11.25 19.43 -2.06
CA ALA A 677 12.03 20.30 -2.93
C ALA A 677 12.25 21.72 -2.33
N ASP A 678 11.31 22.22 -1.54
CA ASP A 678 11.39 23.52 -0.84
C ASP A 678 12.09 23.47 0.52
N GLY A 679 12.58 22.29 0.93
CA GLY A 679 13.29 22.06 2.19
C GLY A 679 12.38 21.75 3.37
N ARG A 680 11.05 21.73 3.24
CA ARG A 680 10.17 21.24 4.32
C ARG A 680 10.44 19.79 4.63
N ILE A 681 10.44 19.45 5.92
CA ILE A 681 10.56 18.08 6.41
C ILE A 681 9.15 17.56 6.67
N VAL A 682 8.73 16.53 5.95
CA VAL A 682 7.39 15.95 6.08
C VAL A 682 7.45 14.51 6.56
N LYS A 683 6.46 14.16 7.38
CA LYS A 683 6.21 12.82 7.87
C LYS A 683 5.10 12.17 7.06
N ALA A 684 5.32 10.93 6.63
CA ALA A 684 4.29 10.06 6.08
C ALA A 684 4.16 8.81 6.95
N GLY A 685 2.93 8.30 7.14
CA GLY A 685 2.69 7.10 7.94
C GLY A 685 3.06 7.25 9.42
N GLY A 686 3.49 6.14 10.05
CA GLY A 686 3.79 6.11 11.48
C GLY A 686 4.66 4.91 11.89
N ARG A 687 4.46 4.44 13.14
CA ARG A 687 5.18 3.31 13.75
C ARG A 687 4.27 2.14 14.08
N VAL A 688 3.12 2.05 13.42
CA VAL A 688 2.13 1.00 13.64
C VAL A 688 1.81 0.30 12.33
N VAL A 689 1.45 -0.98 12.39
CA VAL A 689 1.26 -1.82 11.20
C VAL A 689 -0.06 -1.55 10.47
N LYS A 690 -1.07 -1.01 11.16
CA LYS A 690 -2.32 -0.51 10.59
C LYS A 690 -2.39 1.01 10.79
N ASN A 691 -2.52 1.76 9.72
CA ASN A 691 -2.65 3.21 9.79
C ASN A 691 -3.35 3.73 8.52
N VAL A 692 -4.57 4.21 8.70
CA VAL A 692 -5.35 4.88 7.65
C VAL A 692 -5.61 6.35 8.00
N ALA A 693 -4.80 6.93 8.89
CA ALA A 693 -4.88 8.36 9.23
C ALA A 693 -4.27 9.18 8.09
N GLY A 694 -5.10 9.91 7.37
CA GLY A 694 -4.68 10.74 6.24
C GLY A 694 -4.38 9.91 4.98
N TYR A 695 -3.68 10.51 4.01
CA TYR A 695 -3.30 9.83 2.78
C TYR A 695 -1.99 9.05 2.96
N ASP A 696 -1.90 7.87 2.37
CA ASP A 696 -0.69 7.04 2.46
C ASP A 696 0.40 7.55 1.50
N LEU A 697 1.08 8.62 1.92
CA LEU A 697 2.22 9.18 1.18
C LEU A 697 3.45 8.27 1.19
N CYS A 698 3.52 7.27 2.09
CA CYS A 698 4.59 6.26 2.03
C CYS A 698 4.57 5.53 0.69
N LYS A 699 3.37 5.24 0.15
CA LYS A 699 3.20 4.61 -1.15
C LYS A 699 3.66 5.54 -2.28
N LEU A 700 3.36 6.85 -2.17
CA LEU A 700 3.75 7.85 -3.17
C LEU A 700 5.28 8.03 -3.26
N PHE A 701 5.96 8.12 -2.12
CA PHE A 701 7.40 8.31 -2.08
C PHE A 701 8.18 7.03 -2.38
N THR A 702 7.64 5.84 -2.06
CA THR A 702 8.25 4.57 -2.43
C THR A 702 8.17 4.36 -3.93
N GLY A 703 9.32 4.17 -4.58
CA GLY A 703 9.40 4.05 -6.04
C GLY A 703 9.38 5.40 -6.78
N SER A 704 9.51 6.53 -6.06
CA SER A 704 9.57 7.87 -6.66
C SER A 704 10.95 8.24 -7.23
N TYR A 705 11.96 7.42 -7.03
CA TYR A 705 13.35 7.64 -7.49
C TYR A 705 13.94 8.98 -7.02
N GLY A 706 13.52 9.49 -5.85
CA GLY A 706 13.98 10.78 -5.33
C GLY A 706 13.47 12.00 -6.10
N THR A 707 12.50 11.82 -6.99
CA THR A 707 11.95 12.92 -7.81
C THR A 707 10.91 13.78 -7.09
N LEU A 708 10.37 13.30 -5.96
CA LEU A 708 9.36 13.99 -5.15
C LEU A 708 9.90 14.52 -3.81
N GLY A 709 11.06 14.02 -3.38
CA GLY A 709 11.70 14.39 -2.13
C GLY A 709 12.92 13.53 -1.83
N VAL A 710 13.71 13.95 -0.87
CA VAL A 710 14.86 13.20 -0.34
C VAL A 710 14.40 12.38 0.86
N ILE A 711 14.38 11.05 0.73
CA ILE A 711 14.06 10.15 1.84
C ILE A 711 15.22 10.19 2.83
N ALA A 712 14.92 10.53 4.10
CA ALA A 712 15.92 10.65 5.14
C ALA A 712 15.83 9.56 6.20
N GLU A 713 14.62 9.17 6.58
CA GLU A 713 14.35 8.12 7.58
C GLU A 713 13.22 7.22 7.09
N VAL A 714 13.26 5.93 7.44
CA VAL A 714 12.24 4.94 7.06
C VAL A 714 11.90 4.04 8.25
N ASN A 715 10.60 3.85 8.48
CA ASN A 715 10.06 2.91 9.46
C ASN A 715 9.58 1.66 8.73
N PHE A 716 10.06 0.51 9.16
CA PHE A 716 9.72 -0.79 8.58
C PHE A 716 8.92 -1.66 9.54
N LYS A 717 7.95 -2.38 8.99
CA LYS A 717 7.48 -3.61 9.63
C LYS A 717 8.41 -4.76 9.25
N LEU A 718 8.83 -5.51 10.24
CA LEU A 718 9.76 -6.62 10.13
C LEU A 718 9.01 -7.96 10.08
N ARG A 719 9.78 -9.02 9.84
CA ARG A 719 9.32 -10.39 10.00
C ARG A 719 10.28 -11.18 10.88
N PRO A 720 9.79 -12.21 11.58
CA PRO A 720 10.65 -13.20 12.19
C PRO A 720 11.50 -13.88 11.11
N LYS A 721 12.78 -14.14 11.43
CA LYS A 721 13.63 -14.93 10.55
C LYS A 721 13.14 -16.38 10.51
N PRO A 722 13.01 -17.00 9.34
CA PRO A 722 12.60 -18.39 9.26
C PRO A 722 13.58 -19.33 9.98
N MET A 723 13.06 -20.41 10.58
CA MET A 723 13.89 -21.39 11.30
C MET A 723 14.76 -22.20 10.32
N ARG A 724 14.22 -22.43 9.11
CA ARG A 724 14.89 -23.18 8.06
C ARG A 724 14.59 -22.54 6.69
N GLU A 725 15.61 -22.52 5.84
CA GLU A 725 15.52 -22.17 4.43
C GLU A 725 16.19 -23.28 3.62
N THR A 726 15.61 -23.62 2.48
CA THR A 726 16.12 -24.70 1.63
C THR A 726 15.68 -24.45 0.18
N THR A 727 16.60 -24.63 -0.76
CA THR A 727 16.30 -24.52 -2.20
C THR A 727 16.36 -25.88 -2.87
N VAL A 728 15.37 -26.16 -3.68
CA VAL A 728 15.39 -27.26 -4.65
C VAL A 728 15.81 -26.71 -5.99
N VAL A 729 16.84 -27.32 -6.59
CA VAL A 729 17.35 -26.98 -7.92
C VAL A 729 16.99 -28.09 -8.89
N ALA A 730 16.45 -27.74 -10.05
CA ALA A 730 16.17 -28.70 -11.12
C ALA A 730 16.65 -28.17 -12.47
N THR A 731 17.10 -29.06 -13.35
CA THR A 731 17.59 -28.68 -14.68
C THR A 731 16.77 -29.31 -15.78
N GLY A 732 16.59 -28.59 -16.90
CA GLY A 732 15.82 -29.12 -18.05
C GLY A 732 15.44 -28.02 -19.05
N PRO A 733 14.57 -28.36 -20.03
CA PRO A 733 14.05 -27.40 -20.99
C PRO A 733 13.19 -26.33 -20.28
N PRO A 734 13.33 -25.03 -20.61
CA PRO A 734 12.59 -23.94 -19.93
C PRO A 734 11.08 -24.14 -19.86
N ALA A 735 10.46 -24.65 -20.95
CA ALA A 735 9.01 -24.90 -21.00
C ALA A 735 8.56 -25.97 -20.01
N ALA A 736 9.29 -27.06 -19.89
CA ALA A 736 9.01 -28.13 -18.94
C ALA A 736 9.15 -27.62 -17.50
N LEU A 737 10.22 -26.87 -17.20
CA LEU A 737 10.47 -26.34 -15.89
C LEU A 737 9.42 -25.28 -15.47
N ILE A 738 8.94 -24.43 -16.39
CA ILE A 738 7.81 -23.51 -16.12
C ILE A 738 6.55 -24.30 -15.74
N ALA A 739 6.22 -25.34 -16.50
CA ALA A 739 5.06 -26.20 -16.21
C ALA A 739 5.19 -26.88 -14.83
N ARG A 740 6.39 -27.38 -14.49
CA ARG A 740 6.66 -28.00 -13.18
C ARG A 740 6.55 -27.01 -12.04
N ALA A 741 7.12 -25.81 -12.17
CA ALA A 741 6.98 -24.75 -11.17
C ALA A 741 5.50 -24.37 -10.96
N GLN A 742 4.70 -24.28 -12.03
CA GLN A 742 3.25 -24.05 -11.92
C GLN A 742 2.54 -25.21 -11.20
N THR A 743 2.94 -26.45 -11.45
CA THR A 743 2.42 -27.61 -10.73
C THR A 743 2.70 -27.52 -9.23
N ILE A 744 3.93 -27.18 -8.84
CA ILE A 744 4.33 -26.97 -7.45
C ILE A 744 3.48 -25.86 -6.80
N LEU A 745 3.30 -24.72 -7.48
CA LEU A 745 2.48 -23.60 -6.99
C LEU A 745 0.99 -23.95 -6.83
N ASN A 746 0.49 -24.90 -7.63
CA ASN A 746 -0.91 -25.35 -7.58
C ASN A 746 -1.13 -26.56 -6.63
N ALA A 747 -0.05 -27.24 -6.21
CA ALA A 747 -0.11 -28.37 -5.29
C ALA A 747 -0.31 -28.00 -3.82
N GLY A 748 -0.58 -26.74 -3.51
CA GLY A 748 -0.74 -26.25 -2.13
C GLY A 748 0.58 -26.07 -1.39
N LEU A 749 1.68 -25.92 -2.13
CA LEU A 749 2.98 -25.57 -1.59
C LEU A 749 3.16 -24.05 -1.63
N PHE A 750 3.94 -23.52 -0.68
CA PHE A 750 4.13 -22.07 -0.50
C PHE A 750 5.62 -21.70 -0.62
N PRO A 751 6.22 -21.83 -1.81
CA PRO A 751 7.61 -21.40 -1.99
C PRO A 751 7.72 -19.90 -1.78
N VAL A 752 8.81 -19.46 -1.16
CA VAL A 752 9.10 -18.03 -0.98
C VAL A 752 9.68 -17.40 -2.25
N ALA A 753 10.31 -18.19 -3.12
CA ALA A 753 10.79 -17.79 -4.44
C ALA A 753 10.74 -18.95 -5.43
N THR A 754 10.50 -18.65 -6.70
CA THR A 754 10.56 -19.59 -7.83
C THR A 754 11.24 -18.89 -9.00
N GLU A 755 12.53 -19.13 -9.16
CA GLU A 755 13.32 -18.50 -10.22
C GLU A 755 13.76 -19.52 -11.27
N LEU A 756 13.48 -19.24 -12.54
CA LEU A 756 14.07 -19.95 -13.66
C LEU A 756 15.20 -19.08 -14.25
N VAL A 757 16.36 -19.68 -14.43
CA VAL A 757 17.56 -18.98 -14.90
C VAL A 757 18.11 -19.59 -16.18
N SER A 758 18.64 -18.74 -17.08
CA SER A 758 19.31 -19.22 -18.30
C SER A 758 20.57 -20.02 -17.99
N SER A 759 21.06 -20.83 -18.96
CA SER A 759 22.33 -21.55 -18.85
C SER A 759 23.51 -20.61 -18.54
N GLY A 760 23.49 -19.40 -19.13
CA GLY A 760 24.52 -18.39 -18.84
C GLY A 760 24.50 -17.92 -17.40
N VAL A 761 23.33 -17.76 -16.78
CA VAL A 761 23.20 -17.41 -15.37
C VAL A 761 23.56 -18.60 -14.48
N ALA A 762 23.08 -19.79 -14.78
CA ALA A 762 23.35 -21.00 -14.00
C ALA A 762 24.87 -21.30 -13.90
N ASN A 763 25.59 -21.11 -15.00
CA ASN A 763 27.05 -21.23 -15.00
C ASN A 763 27.74 -20.20 -14.11
N LEU A 764 27.18 -19.00 -13.93
CA LEU A 764 27.68 -18.00 -12.97
C LEU A 764 27.34 -18.34 -11.52
N LEU A 765 26.40 -19.27 -11.31
CA LEU A 765 25.97 -19.77 -10.02
C LEU A 765 26.60 -21.14 -9.67
N ASP A 766 27.55 -21.60 -10.49
CA ASP A 766 28.17 -22.95 -10.39
C ASP A 766 27.15 -24.11 -10.46
N VAL A 767 26.00 -23.86 -11.05
CA VAL A 767 24.99 -24.89 -11.36
C VAL A 767 25.31 -25.49 -12.73
N ALA A 768 25.71 -26.76 -12.73
CA ALA A 768 26.09 -27.45 -13.97
C ALA A 768 24.86 -27.71 -14.85
N ILE A 769 24.75 -27.05 -16.01
CA ILE A 769 23.67 -27.28 -16.98
C ILE A 769 24.15 -27.24 -18.43
N ASN A 770 23.42 -27.96 -19.28
CA ASN A 770 23.66 -27.95 -20.72
C ASN A 770 23.24 -26.60 -21.35
N LYS A 771 23.89 -26.26 -22.47
CA LYS A 771 23.72 -24.98 -23.18
C LYS A 771 22.25 -24.64 -23.52
N ASP A 772 21.44 -25.65 -23.83
CA ASP A 772 20.02 -25.47 -24.21
C ASP A 772 19.04 -25.75 -23.03
N SER A 773 19.54 -25.90 -21.83
CA SER A 773 18.78 -26.12 -20.59
C SER A 773 18.69 -24.84 -19.78
N ALA A 774 17.75 -24.80 -18.83
CA ALA A 774 17.62 -23.79 -17.80
C ALA A 774 17.72 -24.43 -16.43
N GLY A 775 17.97 -23.64 -15.41
CA GLY A 775 17.92 -24.05 -14.02
C GLY A 775 16.67 -23.48 -13.34
N LEU A 776 15.86 -24.32 -12.70
CA LEU A 776 14.74 -23.90 -11.86
C LEU A 776 15.16 -23.98 -10.39
N LEU A 777 15.00 -22.89 -9.68
CA LEU A 777 15.28 -22.77 -8.25
C LEU A 777 13.97 -22.49 -7.51
N VAL A 778 13.62 -23.38 -6.56
CA VAL A 778 12.41 -23.27 -5.75
C VAL A 778 12.82 -23.20 -4.28
N ARG A 779 12.65 -22.04 -3.64
CA ARG A 779 13.04 -21.81 -2.26
C ARG A 779 11.85 -21.93 -1.32
N PHE A 780 12.03 -22.70 -0.26
CA PHE A 780 11.08 -22.82 0.86
C PHE A 780 11.70 -22.25 2.13
N ALA A 781 10.87 -21.60 2.95
CA ALA A 781 11.29 -21.03 4.23
C ALA A 781 10.15 -21.15 5.25
N GLY A 782 10.48 -21.39 6.52
CA GLY A 782 9.50 -21.52 7.60
C GLY A 782 9.98 -22.39 8.75
N ASN A 783 9.05 -23.14 9.37
CA ASN A 783 9.40 -24.14 10.37
C ASN A 783 10.03 -25.38 9.71
N GLU A 784 10.82 -26.14 10.48
CA GLU A 784 11.62 -27.26 9.95
C GLU A 784 10.74 -28.33 9.26
N LYS A 785 9.69 -28.83 9.92
CA LYS A 785 8.82 -29.87 9.37
C LYS A 785 8.08 -29.42 8.11
N GLY A 786 7.63 -28.18 8.10
CA GLY A 786 6.97 -27.59 6.94
C GLY A 786 7.90 -27.46 5.73
N VAL A 787 9.16 -27.04 5.95
CA VAL A 787 10.18 -26.95 4.90
C VAL A 787 10.55 -28.34 4.39
N GLU A 788 10.79 -29.33 5.27
CA GLU A 788 11.08 -30.71 4.87
C GLU A 788 9.96 -31.34 4.03
N TYR A 789 8.72 -31.18 4.47
CA TYR A 789 7.56 -31.66 3.72
C TYR A 789 7.49 -31.02 2.32
N GLN A 790 7.57 -29.70 2.25
CA GLN A 790 7.47 -28.96 0.99
C GLN A 790 8.61 -29.32 0.03
N THR A 791 9.83 -29.45 0.56
CA THR A 791 11.01 -29.85 -0.21
C THR A 791 10.82 -31.23 -0.81
N SER A 792 10.33 -32.19 -0.03
CA SER A 792 10.09 -33.56 -0.51
C SER A 792 8.98 -33.61 -1.56
N GLN A 793 7.89 -32.83 -1.36
CA GLN A 793 6.80 -32.76 -2.34
C GLN A 793 7.26 -32.08 -3.65
N ALA A 794 8.06 -31.02 -3.55
CA ALA A 794 8.61 -30.34 -4.72
C ALA A 794 9.51 -31.29 -5.56
N LEU A 795 10.40 -32.03 -4.91
CA LEU A 795 11.22 -33.07 -5.54
C LEU A 795 10.34 -34.11 -6.25
N PHE A 796 9.31 -34.61 -5.56
CA PHE A 796 8.36 -35.56 -6.14
C PHE A 796 7.73 -35.02 -7.45
N HIS A 797 7.26 -33.78 -7.44
CA HIS A 797 6.69 -33.16 -8.64
C HIS A 797 7.70 -32.90 -9.75
N LEU A 798 8.96 -32.65 -9.42
CA LEU A 798 10.02 -32.39 -10.39
C LEU A 798 10.49 -33.67 -11.13
N VAL A 799 10.59 -34.79 -10.42
CA VAL A 799 11.15 -36.03 -10.99
C VAL A 799 10.14 -36.93 -11.71
N GLN A 800 8.87 -36.56 -11.74
CA GLN A 800 7.82 -37.34 -12.40
C GLN A 800 7.91 -37.40 -13.94
N ASP A 801 8.80 -36.62 -14.57
CA ASP A 801 8.93 -36.49 -15.99
C ASP A 801 10.38 -36.73 -16.45
N SER A 802 10.53 -37.43 -17.56
CA SER A 802 11.84 -37.67 -18.19
C SER A 802 12.51 -36.43 -18.76
N GLU A 803 11.79 -35.32 -18.87
CA GLU A 803 12.33 -34.05 -19.37
C GLU A 803 13.08 -33.27 -18.25
N THR A 804 12.78 -33.49 -16.98
CA THR A 804 13.60 -32.99 -15.87
C THR A 804 14.79 -33.93 -15.69
N ARG A 805 16.00 -33.43 -15.93
CA ARG A 805 17.20 -34.25 -16.01
C ARG A 805 17.78 -34.56 -14.65
N GLU A 806 17.81 -33.55 -13.74
CA GLU A 806 18.37 -33.68 -12.39
C GLU A 806 17.58 -32.77 -11.47
N ALA A 807 17.33 -33.23 -10.24
CA ALA A 807 16.77 -32.42 -9.19
C ALA A 807 17.50 -32.73 -7.88
N GLU A 808 17.99 -31.67 -7.21
CA GLU A 808 18.76 -31.77 -5.97
C GLU A 808 18.32 -30.75 -4.93
N VAL A 809 18.71 -30.97 -3.69
CA VAL A 809 18.44 -30.08 -2.57
C VAL A 809 19.74 -29.35 -2.18
N VAL A 810 19.66 -28.02 -2.14
CA VAL A 810 20.72 -27.15 -1.65
C VAL A 810 20.30 -26.60 -0.28
N ALA A 811 20.97 -27.06 0.76
CA ALA A 811 20.63 -26.71 2.14
C ALA A 811 21.18 -25.33 2.54
N GLU A 812 22.37 -24.95 2.07
CA GLU A 812 23.01 -23.65 2.32
C GLU A 812 22.89 -22.81 1.05
N ASP A 813 21.79 -22.07 0.90
CA ASP A 813 21.41 -21.42 -0.35
C ASP A 813 21.62 -19.91 -0.38
N ALA A 814 22.07 -19.29 0.70
CA ALA A 814 22.19 -17.84 0.81
C ALA A 814 23.09 -17.23 -0.29
N GLY A 815 24.29 -17.80 -0.51
CA GLY A 815 25.19 -17.34 -1.56
C GLY A 815 24.64 -17.44 -2.98
N LEU A 816 23.80 -18.46 -3.22
CA LEU A 816 23.10 -18.66 -4.50
C LEU A 816 22.13 -17.50 -4.79
N TRP A 817 21.30 -17.14 -3.80
CA TRP A 817 20.31 -16.06 -3.93
C TRP A 817 20.95 -14.66 -3.95
N GLU A 818 22.04 -14.45 -3.20
CA GLU A 818 22.84 -13.22 -3.28
C GLU A 818 23.45 -13.04 -4.69
N SER A 819 23.94 -14.13 -5.28
CA SER A 819 24.49 -14.11 -6.65
C SER A 819 23.42 -13.76 -7.69
N ILE A 820 22.22 -14.32 -7.57
CA ILE A 820 21.05 -13.99 -8.42
C ILE A 820 20.68 -12.52 -8.26
N ALA A 821 20.59 -12.02 -7.04
CA ALA A 821 20.22 -10.62 -6.76
C ALA A 821 21.27 -9.65 -7.31
N SER A 822 22.58 -9.96 -7.21
CA SER A 822 23.67 -9.08 -7.66
C SER A 822 23.86 -9.06 -9.18
N LEU A 823 23.32 -10.02 -9.92
CA LEU A 823 23.53 -10.19 -11.36
C LEU A 823 23.32 -8.91 -12.21
N PRO A 824 22.24 -8.12 -12.04
CA PRO A 824 22.03 -6.92 -12.83
C PRO A 824 23.10 -5.87 -12.65
N LEU A 825 23.73 -5.81 -11.47
CA LEU A 825 24.73 -4.81 -11.11
C LEU A 825 26.14 -5.24 -11.52
N ARG A 826 26.47 -6.53 -11.37
CA ARG A 826 27.79 -7.08 -11.73
C ARG A 826 27.98 -7.29 -13.22
N SER A 827 26.89 -7.38 -13.98
CA SER A 827 26.95 -7.59 -15.42
C SER A 827 27.45 -6.35 -16.16
N LYS A 828 28.40 -6.54 -17.09
CA LYS A 828 28.91 -5.50 -18.00
C LYS A 828 28.01 -5.27 -19.22
N ARG A 829 26.85 -5.95 -19.32
CA ARG A 829 25.91 -5.78 -20.42
C ARG A 829 25.34 -4.37 -20.41
N ASN A 830 25.15 -3.78 -21.60
CA ASN A 830 24.74 -2.38 -21.74
C ASN A 830 23.21 -2.18 -21.83
N LEU A 831 22.44 -3.26 -21.94
CA LEU A 831 20.97 -3.23 -21.87
C LEU A 831 20.47 -4.21 -20.81
N CYS A 832 19.70 -3.70 -19.86
CA CYS A 832 18.93 -4.50 -18.91
C CYS A 832 17.47 -4.05 -18.94
N TRP A 833 16.58 -4.99 -19.17
CA TRP A 833 15.14 -4.73 -19.11
C TRP A 833 14.43 -5.74 -18.21
N ARG A 834 13.27 -5.31 -17.72
CA ARG A 834 12.40 -6.14 -16.90
C ARG A 834 10.96 -6.03 -17.38
N ALA A 835 10.38 -7.18 -17.71
CA ALA A 835 8.94 -7.32 -17.96
C ALA A 835 8.24 -7.87 -16.73
N SER A 836 6.97 -7.49 -16.56
CA SER A 836 6.05 -8.06 -15.58
C SER A 836 4.77 -8.40 -16.33
N VAL A 837 4.49 -9.68 -16.49
CA VAL A 837 3.35 -10.23 -17.25
C VAL A 837 2.48 -11.10 -16.37
N LEU A 838 1.32 -11.50 -16.86
CA LEU A 838 0.48 -12.46 -16.13
C LEU A 838 1.18 -13.81 -16.02
N PRO A 839 1.22 -14.45 -14.83
CA PRO A 839 1.88 -15.75 -14.65
C PRO A 839 1.40 -16.84 -15.62
N ALA A 840 0.10 -16.89 -15.94
CA ALA A 840 -0.45 -17.83 -16.90
C ALA A 840 -0.02 -17.54 -18.36
N SER A 841 0.41 -16.30 -18.66
CA SER A 841 0.90 -15.92 -20.00
C SER A 841 2.42 -16.06 -20.13
N LEU A 842 3.12 -16.46 -19.07
CA LEU A 842 4.57 -16.43 -18.99
C LEU A 842 5.24 -17.28 -20.08
N GLN A 843 4.75 -18.51 -20.30
CA GLN A 843 5.30 -19.40 -21.34
C GLN A 843 5.17 -18.79 -22.74
N SER A 844 4.01 -18.21 -23.07
CA SER A 844 3.79 -17.55 -24.36
C SER A 844 4.67 -16.31 -24.52
N PHE A 845 4.87 -15.55 -23.45
CA PHE A 845 5.77 -14.40 -23.41
C PHE A 845 7.23 -14.81 -23.64
N VAL A 846 7.73 -15.85 -22.96
CA VAL A 846 9.09 -16.38 -23.15
C VAL A 846 9.30 -16.84 -24.60
N ASN A 847 8.31 -17.51 -25.20
CA ASN A 847 8.37 -17.91 -26.60
C ASN A 847 8.43 -16.69 -27.55
N ALA A 848 7.64 -15.64 -27.28
CA ALA A 848 7.70 -14.40 -28.06
C ALA A 848 9.07 -13.73 -27.94
N VAL A 849 9.61 -13.61 -26.73
CA VAL A 849 10.96 -13.07 -26.49
C VAL A 849 12.03 -13.86 -27.23
N ARG A 850 11.96 -15.20 -27.18
CA ARG A 850 12.87 -16.08 -27.92
C ARG A 850 12.83 -15.83 -29.44
N ASN A 851 11.64 -15.67 -30.01
CA ASN A 851 11.46 -15.39 -31.43
C ASN A 851 11.99 -14.00 -31.82
N ILE A 852 11.79 -12.98 -30.96
CA ILE A 852 12.27 -11.63 -31.20
C ILE A 852 13.81 -11.57 -31.15
N ILE A 853 14.43 -12.23 -30.16
CA ILE A 853 15.88 -12.19 -29.93
C ILE A 853 16.62 -13.17 -30.81
N GLY A 854 15.96 -14.26 -31.23
CA GLY A 854 16.54 -15.28 -32.11
C GLY A 854 17.64 -16.11 -31.44
N SER A 855 18.76 -16.34 -32.18
CA SER A 855 19.89 -17.17 -31.71
C SER A 855 20.54 -16.72 -30.43
N ASP A 856 20.48 -15.42 -30.14
CA ASP A 856 21.13 -14.81 -28.97
C ASP A 856 20.39 -15.09 -27.67
N PHE A 857 19.18 -15.62 -27.73
CA PHE A 857 18.40 -15.96 -26.52
C PHE A 857 19.14 -16.98 -25.63
N SER A 858 19.75 -18.01 -26.21
CA SER A 858 20.48 -19.05 -25.47
C SER A 858 21.77 -18.53 -24.80
N SER A 859 22.37 -17.48 -25.36
CA SER A 859 23.60 -16.86 -24.81
C SER A 859 23.34 -15.68 -23.90
N SER A 860 22.09 -15.20 -23.80
CA SER A 860 21.69 -14.06 -22.98
C SER A 860 21.56 -14.46 -21.52
N LEU A 861 21.81 -13.49 -20.64
CA LEU A 861 21.62 -13.66 -19.19
C LEU A 861 20.19 -13.28 -18.86
N TRP A 862 19.34 -14.24 -18.51
CA TRP A 862 17.98 -13.97 -18.11
C TRP A 862 17.58 -14.75 -16.86
N GLN A 863 16.68 -14.15 -16.08
CA GLN A 863 16.04 -14.71 -14.90
C GLN A 863 14.55 -14.47 -14.97
N LEU A 864 13.76 -15.40 -14.46
CA LEU A 864 12.32 -15.44 -14.62
C LEU A 864 11.64 -15.88 -13.32
N GLY A 865 10.91 -14.99 -12.67
CA GLY A 865 10.04 -15.32 -11.54
C GLY A 865 8.76 -16.00 -12.04
N VAL A 866 8.67 -17.33 -11.88
CA VAL A 866 7.52 -18.08 -12.40
C VAL A 866 6.24 -17.75 -11.66
N ALA A 867 6.33 -17.53 -10.34
CA ALA A 867 5.16 -17.23 -9.51
C ALA A 867 4.59 -15.83 -9.74
N ASP A 868 5.44 -14.84 -10.03
CA ASP A 868 5.05 -13.42 -10.15
C ASP A 868 5.06 -12.89 -11.58
N GLY A 869 5.40 -13.72 -12.57
CA GLY A 869 5.40 -13.33 -13.98
C GLY A 869 6.49 -12.33 -14.37
N ARG A 870 7.55 -12.21 -13.59
CA ARG A 870 8.66 -11.29 -13.83
C ARG A 870 9.72 -11.94 -14.71
N MET A 871 10.16 -11.25 -15.76
CA MET A 871 11.34 -11.62 -16.53
C MET A 871 12.32 -10.45 -16.58
N ARG A 872 13.56 -10.70 -16.19
CA ARG A 872 14.68 -9.75 -16.35
C ARG A 872 15.68 -10.35 -17.34
N MET A 873 16.20 -9.52 -18.23
CA MET A 873 17.19 -9.93 -19.21
C MET A 873 18.28 -8.89 -19.39
N LEU A 874 19.49 -9.36 -19.53
CA LEU A 874 20.69 -8.57 -19.79
C LEU A 874 21.28 -8.99 -21.12
N SER A 875 21.51 -8.03 -22.00
CA SER A 875 22.05 -8.24 -23.34
C SER A 875 23.02 -7.14 -23.72
N ASN A 876 23.83 -7.36 -24.75
CA ASN A 876 24.60 -6.32 -25.41
C ASN A 876 23.84 -5.86 -26.64
N THR A 877 23.88 -4.58 -26.92
CA THR A 877 23.36 -3.96 -28.15
C THR A 877 24.43 -3.05 -28.72
N ASN A 878 24.59 -3.10 -30.05
CA ASN A 878 25.63 -2.37 -30.76
C ASN A 878 25.07 -1.38 -31.81
N ASN A 879 23.78 -1.43 -32.06
CA ASN A 879 23.09 -0.60 -33.05
C ASN A 879 21.86 0.06 -32.40
N LEU A 880 21.77 1.38 -32.46
CA LEU A 880 20.71 2.15 -31.83
C LEU A 880 19.32 1.82 -32.39
N ASP A 881 19.20 1.86 -33.74
CA ASP A 881 17.89 1.66 -34.40
C ASP A 881 17.35 0.24 -34.18
N GLU A 882 18.20 -0.76 -34.24
CA GLU A 882 17.85 -2.15 -33.95
C GLU A 882 17.45 -2.33 -32.49
N THR A 883 18.12 -1.64 -31.57
CA THR A 883 17.81 -1.69 -30.15
C THR A 883 16.47 -1.03 -29.82
N VAL A 884 16.19 0.12 -30.44
CA VAL A 884 14.89 0.80 -30.27
C VAL A 884 13.76 -0.11 -30.76
N LYS A 885 13.91 -0.69 -31.95
CA LYS A 885 12.94 -1.64 -32.50
C LYS A 885 12.77 -2.88 -31.61
N LEU A 886 13.87 -3.45 -31.13
CA LEU A 886 13.84 -4.58 -30.19
C LEU A 886 13.01 -4.25 -28.95
N ILE A 887 13.21 -3.06 -28.34
CA ILE A 887 12.47 -2.63 -27.16
C ILE A 887 10.97 -2.45 -27.47
N GLU A 888 10.62 -1.91 -28.63
CA GLU A 888 9.22 -1.76 -29.07
C GLU A 888 8.53 -3.12 -29.27
N ASP A 889 9.20 -4.07 -29.92
CA ASP A 889 8.69 -5.43 -30.15
C ASP A 889 8.51 -6.17 -28.80
N LEU A 890 9.48 -6.07 -27.89
CA LEU A 890 9.40 -6.66 -26.54
C LEU A 890 8.27 -6.05 -25.72
N ARG A 891 8.03 -4.74 -25.82
CA ARG A 891 6.90 -4.06 -25.16
C ARG A 891 5.57 -4.51 -25.74
N ALA A 892 5.48 -4.69 -27.05
CA ALA A 892 4.28 -5.22 -27.69
C ALA A 892 3.98 -6.65 -27.17
N ALA A 893 5.00 -7.50 -27.10
CA ALA A 893 4.87 -8.85 -26.54
C ALA A 893 4.43 -8.83 -25.05
N ALA A 894 5.00 -7.94 -24.24
CA ALA A 894 4.61 -7.81 -22.84
C ALA A 894 3.14 -7.36 -22.68
N ARG A 895 2.68 -6.41 -23.51
CA ARG A 895 1.26 -5.99 -23.52
C ARG A 895 0.31 -7.12 -23.89
N LEU A 896 0.65 -7.91 -24.93
CA LEU A 896 -0.14 -9.08 -25.32
C LEU A 896 -0.22 -10.12 -24.20
N ALA A 897 0.83 -10.22 -23.38
CA ALA A 897 0.87 -11.07 -22.20
C ALA A 897 0.21 -10.44 -20.94
N GLY A 898 -0.52 -9.34 -21.11
CA GLY A 898 -1.23 -8.64 -20.01
C GLY A 898 -0.34 -7.87 -19.06
N GLY A 899 0.84 -7.44 -19.51
CA GLY A 899 1.82 -6.80 -18.65
C GLY A 899 2.54 -5.59 -19.26
N THR A 900 3.66 -5.23 -18.65
CA THR A 900 4.48 -4.07 -18.99
C THR A 900 5.95 -4.45 -19.07
N LEU A 901 6.75 -3.63 -19.78
CA LEU A 901 8.20 -3.77 -19.83
C LEU A 901 8.86 -2.42 -19.58
N ILE A 902 9.81 -2.40 -18.66
CA ILE A 902 10.65 -1.26 -18.32
C ILE A 902 12.11 -1.54 -18.62
N ILE A 903 12.85 -0.49 -19.00
CA ILE A 903 14.31 -0.56 -19.15
C ILE A 903 14.93 -0.19 -17.80
N GLU A 904 15.73 -1.08 -17.21
CA GLU A 904 16.41 -0.86 -15.94
C GLU A 904 17.82 -0.27 -16.12
N LYS A 905 18.48 -0.60 -17.25
CA LYS A 905 19.80 -0.10 -17.59
C LYS A 905 19.93 0.02 -19.11
N SER A 906 20.46 1.12 -19.62
CA SER A 906 20.81 1.29 -21.03
C SER A 906 21.74 2.49 -21.24
N ASP A 907 22.36 2.57 -22.44
CA ASP A 907 23.10 3.74 -22.87
C ASP A 907 22.18 4.95 -23.04
N LEU A 908 22.76 6.16 -22.89
CA LEU A 908 22.00 7.42 -22.94
C LEU A 908 21.28 7.63 -24.28
N GLU A 909 21.91 7.22 -25.40
CA GLU A 909 21.32 7.36 -26.74
C GLU A 909 20.03 6.58 -26.86
N ILE A 910 19.99 5.35 -26.36
CA ILE A 910 18.79 4.52 -26.31
C ILE A 910 17.68 5.22 -25.52
N ARG A 911 18.01 5.77 -24.36
CA ARG A 911 17.05 6.47 -23.49
C ARG A 911 16.41 7.69 -24.12
N ARG A 912 17.16 8.40 -24.97
CA ARG A 912 16.65 9.56 -25.72
C ARG A 912 15.69 9.18 -26.84
N CYS A 913 15.85 7.99 -27.41
CA CYS A 913 15.05 7.51 -28.54
C CYS A 913 13.81 6.72 -28.10
N VAL A 914 13.87 6.06 -26.93
CA VAL A 914 12.75 5.26 -26.42
C VAL A 914 11.88 6.09 -25.50
N ASP A 915 10.66 6.46 -25.96
CA ASP A 915 9.67 7.07 -25.07
C ASP A 915 9.27 6.09 -23.98
N MET A 916 9.83 6.27 -22.80
CA MET A 916 9.61 5.41 -21.63
C MET A 916 8.19 5.53 -21.08
N GLY A 917 7.42 6.55 -21.52
CA GLY A 917 6.16 6.96 -20.93
C GLY A 917 4.93 6.91 -21.81
N ALA A 918 5.07 6.56 -23.07
CA ALA A 918 4.03 6.79 -24.09
C ALA A 918 2.68 6.12 -23.87
N ILE A 919 2.51 5.29 -22.82
CA ILE A 919 1.35 4.37 -22.74
C ILE A 919 0.63 4.42 -21.38
N LEU A 920 1.00 5.31 -20.47
CA LEU A 920 0.30 5.39 -19.18
C LEU A 920 -0.78 6.46 -19.21
N SER A 921 -2.03 6.06 -18.99
CA SER A 921 -3.17 6.97 -18.74
C SER A 921 -2.94 7.90 -17.53
N THR A 922 -1.93 7.59 -16.71
CA THR A 922 -1.56 8.30 -15.49
C THR A 922 -0.46 9.34 -15.65
N LYS A 923 0.13 9.51 -16.86
CA LYS A 923 1.24 10.45 -17.10
C LYS A 923 0.92 11.87 -16.65
N ASP A 924 -0.25 12.38 -17.02
CA ASP A 924 -0.68 13.73 -16.67
C ASP A 924 -0.89 13.90 -15.16
N LEU A 925 -1.42 12.86 -14.50
CA LEU A 925 -1.61 12.87 -13.05
C LEU A 925 -0.27 12.85 -12.31
N MET A 926 0.70 12.04 -12.76
CA MET A 926 2.06 12.07 -12.24
C MET A 926 2.72 13.44 -12.41
N GLY A 927 2.55 14.06 -13.58
CA GLY A 927 3.03 15.41 -13.87
C GLY A 927 2.42 16.45 -12.93
N ARG A 928 1.12 16.38 -12.67
CA ARG A 928 0.44 17.26 -11.71
C ARG A 928 0.97 17.08 -10.28
N ILE A 929 1.17 15.84 -9.82
CA ILE A 929 1.77 15.57 -8.50
C ILE A 929 3.17 16.19 -8.41
N LYS A 930 4.00 15.94 -9.42
CA LYS A 930 5.35 16.54 -9.48
C LYS A 930 5.28 18.06 -9.40
N SER A 931 4.43 18.70 -10.19
CA SER A 931 4.28 20.16 -10.21
C SER A 931 3.73 20.73 -8.90
N GLN A 932 2.93 19.97 -8.13
CA GLN A 932 2.45 20.39 -6.81
C GLN A 932 3.54 20.30 -5.74
N LEU A 933 4.36 19.25 -5.76
CA LEU A 933 5.38 19.01 -4.73
C LEU A 933 6.75 19.67 -5.07
N ASP A 934 7.01 19.90 -6.34
CA ASP A 934 8.25 20.54 -6.84
C ASP A 934 7.96 21.50 -8.00
N PRO A 935 7.29 22.63 -7.73
CA PRO A 935 6.92 23.59 -8.76
C PRO A 935 8.12 24.31 -9.40
N GLN A 936 9.28 24.29 -8.76
CA GLN A 936 10.50 24.93 -9.26
C GLN A 936 11.43 24.00 -10.04
N GLY A 937 11.16 22.67 -10.03
CA GLY A 937 11.98 21.68 -10.70
C GLY A 937 13.36 21.52 -10.07
N VAL A 938 13.43 21.59 -8.74
CA VAL A 938 14.68 21.40 -7.96
C VAL A 938 15.15 19.94 -8.03
N LEU A 939 14.22 19.01 -7.95
CA LEU A 939 14.48 17.57 -8.04
C LEU A 939 14.33 17.07 -9.47
N PRO A 940 14.97 15.95 -9.84
CA PRO A 940 14.90 15.41 -11.18
C PRO A 940 13.48 15.04 -11.59
N HIS A 941 13.24 14.94 -12.89
CA HIS A 941 11.98 14.43 -13.42
C HIS A 941 12.01 12.93 -13.56
N LEU A 942 10.87 12.28 -13.23
CA LEU A 942 10.70 10.85 -13.44
C LEU A 942 10.50 10.57 -14.93
N GLN A 943 11.41 9.81 -15.51
CA GLN A 943 11.19 9.16 -16.80
C GLN A 943 11.08 7.65 -16.57
N PHE A 944 9.91 7.21 -16.05
CA PHE A 944 9.46 5.83 -15.97
C PHE A 944 10.50 4.79 -15.51
N GLY A 945 11.20 5.07 -14.41
CA GLY A 945 12.26 4.27 -13.84
C GLY A 945 13.64 4.90 -13.87
N PHE A 946 13.79 6.09 -14.50
CA PHE A 946 15.06 6.81 -14.52
C PHE A 946 14.85 8.30 -14.29
N CYS A 947 15.78 8.91 -13.55
CA CYS A 947 15.80 10.35 -13.35
C CYS A 947 16.51 11.03 -14.51
N HIS A 948 15.95 12.11 -15.03
CA HIS A 948 16.64 13.05 -15.92
C HIS A 948 16.82 14.40 -15.25
N PHE A 949 17.98 14.98 -15.43
CA PHE A 949 18.23 16.41 -15.20
C PHE A 949 17.90 17.22 -16.44
#